data_c2d3c6878002fd6a39bf025836dac90e
#
_entry.id   c2d3c6878002fd6a39bf025836dac90e
#
_cell.length_a   1.000
_cell.length_b   1.000
_cell.length_c   1.000
_cell.angle_alpha   90.00
_cell.angle_beta   90.00
_cell.angle_gamma   90.00
#
_symmetry.space_group_name_H-M   'P 1'
#
loop_
_entity.id
_entity.type
_entity.pdbx_description
1 polymer ?
#
loop_
_entity_poly.entity_id
_entity_poly.type
_entity_poly.pdbx_seq_one_letter_code
_entity_poly.pdbx_strand_id
1 'polypeptide(L)'
;MSDFETTVYKGQVNTEVWASASVELFTEDVHIFHGIEDQFNYFVSLNDNIVVYYHNLKFDGGFWLSFLLVDLGFKQAYESIGNEENQVQWLKERDMPNNSFKYSISDKGMWYTIIIRTHGHFIEIRDSLKLLPFSVKKIGESFGTKHKKLDMEYTGFRYAGCTITDDEKKYIANDVLVVKEALEIMFNQGHTELTIGSCCLQEYKRIIGKDDYETFFPDVYQIELDPTRHKEVNAGEWIRHSYKGGWCYLVKGKENKKYYNGTTADVNSLYPSMMSSESGNRYPVGNPCFWYGNFIPDKALQDNTYYFVRVKTRFYLKDGMLPFIQIKGSFLYKGTEALDSSDVYDFKTGKYYSTYIDTNGKEHDTRVELTLTMTDYELLKEHYELVDFEILDGCWFYTQIGIFDEYIQKYKKIKMENKGALRESAKLFLNNLYGKMASSKDSSFKIAYIKDDKSIGFLPVKENNKKAGYIPVGSAITSYARNFTIRAAQKNYYGVNEKGFIYADTDSIHCDLPPEQITGITVHDKDFCCWKLESCWDVGIFTRQKTYIEHITHENCIPVEKPFYNIKCAGMPQKCKNLFEISMNGYEPKDSDNYTDEEVQFLSKKRELEDFKVGLKVPGKLMPKRIRGGVLLVETNYEMR
;
A
#
# COMPACT_ATOMS: atom_id res chain seq x y z
N MET A 1 8.69 -21.27 11.08
CA MET A 1 9.26 -19.95 10.80
C MET A 1 10.74 -20.07 10.49
N SER A 2 11.22 -19.43 9.45
CA SER A 2 12.62 -19.52 8.99
C SER A 2 13.17 -18.15 8.61
N ASP A 3 14.50 -18.04 8.58
CA ASP A 3 15.24 -16.84 8.24
C ASP A 3 16.62 -17.17 7.66
N PHE A 4 17.20 -16.26 6.89
CA PHE A 4 18.54 -16.38 6.29
C PHE A 4 19.48 -15.29 6.81
N GLU A 5 20.73 -15.71 7.04
CA GLU A 5 21.86 -14.81 7.19
C GLU A 5 22.73 -14.88 5.95
N THR A 6 23.02 -13.73 5.37
CA THR A 6 23.64 -13.64 4.05
C THR A 6 24.98 -12.91 4.09
N THR A 7 25.84 -13.22 3.14
CA THR A 7 27.16 -12.58 3.08
C THR A 7 27.07 -11.11 2.72
N VAL A 8 27.78 -10.27 3.48
CA VAL A 8 27.90 -8.82 3.21
C VAL A 8 29.35 -8.40 3.39
N TYR A 9 30.02 -8.02 2.28
CA TYR A 9 31.37 -7.46 2.31
C TYR A 9 31.57 -6.48 1.13
N LYS A 10 32.51 -5.58 1.29
CA LYS A 10 32.80 -4.54 0.28
C LYS A 10 33.28 -5.16 -1.03
N GLY A 11 32.63 -4.80 -2.14
CA GLY A 11 33.06 -5.22 -3.49
C GLY A 11 32.60 -6.63 -3.90
N GLN A 12 31.70 -7.28 -3.12
CA GLN A 12 31.21 -8.60 -3.52
C GLN A 12 30.43 -8.56 -4.84
N VAL A 13 30.65 -9.58 -5.67
CA VAL A 13 29.97 -9.78 -6.96
C VAL A 13 28.97 -10.94 -6.93
N ASN A 14 29.04 -11.75 -5.90
CA ASN A 14 28.12 -12.84 -5.58
C ASN A 14 27.74 -12.80 -4.10
N THR A 15 26.66 -13.45 -3.76
CA THR A 15 26.20 -13.58 -2.38
C THR A 15 25.75 -15.01 -2.11
N GLU A 16 25.74 -15.39 -0.86
CA GLU A 16 25.26 -16.69 -0.41
C GLU A 16 24.64 -16.62 0.98
N VAL A 17 23.82 -17.60 1.32
CA VAL A 17 23.35 -17.83 2.67
C VAL A 17 24.45 -18.56 3.42
N TRP A 18 25.04 -17.94 4.43
CA TRP A 18 26.07 -18.58 5.25
C TRP A 18 25.52 -19.25 6.51
N ALA A 19 24.35 -18.80 6.98
CA ALA A 19 23.61 -19.44 8.05
C ALA A 19 22.11 -19.30 7.82
N SER A 20 21.34 -20.24 8.32
CA SER A 20 19.89 -20.16 8.32
C SER A 20 19.31 -20.84 9.56
N ALA A 21 18.09 -20.48 9.91
CA ALA A 21 17.38 -21.08 11.03
C ALA A 21 15.96 -21.46 10.66
N SER A 22 15.45 -22.49 11.33
CA SER A 22 14.04 -22.90 11.26
C SER A 22 13.55 -23.32 12.63
N VAL A 23 12.30 -22.98 12.93
CA VAL A 23 11.59 -23.44 14.12
C VAL A 23 10.16 -23.81 13.74
N GLU A 24 9.70 -24.95 14.22
CA GLU A 24 8.32 -25.36 14.05
C GLU A 24 7.42 -24.52 14.99
N LEU A 25 6.24 -24.12 14.48
CA LEU A 25 5.28 -23.39 15.32
C LEU A 25 4.83 -24.24 16.51
N PHE A 26 4.60 -23.59 17.63
CA PHE A 26 4.23 -24.20 18.92
C PHE A 26 5.33 -25.09 19.54
N THR A 27 6.57 -24.98 19.06
CA THR A 27 7.76 -25.56 19.68
C THR A 27 8.79 -24.49 20.00
N GLU A 28 9.85 -24.84 20.76
CA GLU A 28 10.97 -23.93 21.06
C GLU A 28 12.28 -24.42 20.42
N ASP A 29 12.26 -25.54 19.69
CA ASP A 29 13.46 -26.16 19.12
C ASP A 29 13.86 -25.48 17.82
N VAL A 30 14.87 -24.62 17.88
CA VAL A 30 15.42 -23.94 16.73
C VAL A 30 16.54 -24.76 16.11
N HIS A 31 16.39 -25.09 14.83
CA HIS A 31 17.44 -25.74 14.03
C HIS A 31 18.22 -24.66 13.29
N ILE A 32 19.55 -24.70 13.39
CA ILE A 32 20.47 -23.78 12.69
C ILE A 32 21.28 -24.57 11.68
N PHE A 33 21.40 -24.03 10.48
CA PHE A 33 22.03 -24.66 9.33
C PHE A 33 23.15 -23.79 8.76
N HIS A 34 24.12 -24.43 8.09
CA HIS A 34 25.28 -23.77 7.46
C HIS A 34 25.04 -23.32 6.01
N GLY A 35 23.81 -22.94 5.68
CA GLY A 35 23.45 -22.44 4.36
C GLY A 35 22.05 -22.86 3.94
N ILE A 36 21.70 -22.56 2.69
CA ILE A 36 20.37 -22.85 2.12
C ILE A 36 20.22 -24.33 1.79
N GLU A 37 21.28 -24.99 1.33
CA GLU A 37 21.24 -26.41 0.95
C GLU A 37 20.95 -27.32 2.16
N ASP A 38 21.62 -27.09 3.30
CA ASP A 38 21.37 -27.84 4.52
C ASP A 38 19.94 -27.67 5.00
N GLN A 39 19.41 -26.46 4.95
CA GLN A 39 18.03 -26.19 5.31
C GLN A 39 17.03 -26.84 4.35
N PHE A 40 17.29 -26.80 3.05
CA PHE A 40 16.46 -27.49 2.05
C PHE A 40 16.45 -29.00 2.28
N ASN A 41 17.61 -29.61 2.51
CA ASN A 41 17.74 -31.03 2.82
C ASN A 41 16.99 -31.41 4.11
N TYR A 42 17.02 -30.56 5.11
CA TYR A 42 16.20 -30.73 6.33
C TYR A 42 14.71 -30.73 5.97
N PHE A 43 14.21 -29.77 5.18
CA PHE A 43 12.80 -29.73 4.78
C PHE A 43 12.39 -31.00 4.00
N VAL A 44 13.23 -31.48 3.09
CA VAL A 44 13.01 -32.72 2.35
C VAL A 44 12.98 -33.93 3.30
N SER A 45 13.83 -33.95 4.31
CA SER A 45 13.91 -35.07 5.26
C SER A 45 12.68 -35.24 6.15
N LEU A 46 11.85 -34.17 6.28
CA LEU A 46 10.58 -34.24 7.02
C LEU A 46 9.56 -35.14 6.33
N ASN A 47 9.74 -35.42 5.03
CA ASN A 47 8.93 -36.35 4.23
C ASN A 47 7.41 -36.08 4.34
N ASP A 48 7.03 -34.82 4.33
CA ASP A 48 5.64 -34.35 4.43
C ASP A 48 5.45 -33.06 3.65
N ASN A 49 4.20 -32.65 3.44
CA ASN A 49 3.86 -31.34 2.94
C ASN A 49 4.01 -30.31 4.07
N ILE A 50 4.85 -29.32 3.85
CA ILE A 50 5.15 -28.31 4.88
C ILE A 50 4.87 -26.90 4.38
N VAL A 51 4.50 -26.02 5.31
CA VAL A 51 4.39 -24.57 5.10
C VAL A 51 5.47 -23.88 5.90
N VAL A 52 6.29 -23.07 5.24
CA VAL A 52 7.42 -22.36 5.83
C VAL A 52 7.21 -20.87 5.68
N TYR A 53 7.35 -20.12 6.74
CA TYR A 53 7.25 -18.67 6.72
C TYR A 53 8.62 -18.01 6.76
N TYR A 54 8.84 -17.00 5.90
CA TYR A 54 9.92 -16.03 5.98
C TYR A 54 9.36 -14.64 6.20
N HIS A 55 10.07 -13.77 6.89
CA HIS A 55 9.62 -12.40 7.11
C HIS A 55 10.27 -11.44 6.12
N ASN A 56 9.49 -10.89 5.20
CA ASN A 56 9.93 -10.14 4.03
C ASN A 56 10.57 -11.03 2.93
N LEU A 57 9.81 -12.02 2.48
CA LEU A 57 10.21 -12.99 1.44
C LEU A 57 10.79 -12.33 0.16
N LYS A 58 10.54 -11.05 -0.05
CA LYS A 58 11.16 -10.30 -1.16
C LYS A 58 12.69 -10.35 -1.13
N PHE A 59 13.29 -10.45 0.05
CA PHE A 59 14.74 -10.61 0.22
C PHE A 59 15.14 -12.09 0.14
N ASP A 60 14.63 -12.92 1.03
CA ASP A 60 15.00 -14.35 1.14
C ASP A 60 14.59 -15.15 -0.11
N GLY A 61 13.47 -14.78 -0.72
CA GLY A 61 12.99 -15.40 -1.95
C GLY A 61 13.94 -15.25 -3.12
N GLY A 62 14.75 -14.22 -3.16
CA GLY A 62 15.80 -14.04 -4.16
C GLY A 62 16.87 -15.14 -4.09
N PHE A 63 17.23 -15.56 -2.88
CA PHE A 63 18.15 -16.69 -2.62
C PHE A 63 17.49 -18.02 -2.97
N TRP A 64 16.23 -18.21 -2.61
CA TRP A 64 15.46 -19.40 -2.98
C TRP A 64 15.36 -19.57 -4.50
N LEU A 65 15.01 -18.52 -5.25
CA LEU A 65 14.92 -18.63 -6.71
C LEU A 65 16.27 -18.90 -7.35
N SER A 66 17.34 -18.26 -6.86
CA SER A 66 18.69 -18.56 -7.34
C SER A 66 19.06 -20.03 -7.09
N PHE A 67 18.86 -20.52 -5.88
CA PHE A 67 19.15 -21.89 -5.51
C PHE A 67 18.34 -22.91 -6.34
N LEU A 68 17.04 -22.70 -6.50
CA LEU A 68 16.18 -23.60 -7.27
C LEU A 68 16.53 -23.62 -8.76
N LEU A 69 16.75 -22.46 -9.38
CA LEU A 69 17.01 -22.33 -10.81
C LEU A 69 18.45 -22.66 -11.18
N VAL A 70 19.43 -22.14 -10.43
CA VAL A 70 20.84 -22.19 -10.80
C VAL A 70 21.54 -23.41 -10.19
N ASP A 71 21.34 -23.65 -8.89
CA ASP A 71 22.08 -24.71 -8.18
C ASP A 71 21.41 -26.07 -8.35
N LEU A 72 20.08 -26.15 -8.18
CA LEU A 72 19.30 -27.41 -8.32
C LEU A 72 18.82 -27.67 -9.76
N GLY A 73 18.75 -26.66 -10.62
CA GLY A 73 18.24 -26.78 -11.98
C GLY A 73 16.75 -27.18 -12.05
N PHE A 74 15.95 -26.85 -11.02
CA PHE A 74 14.52 -27.09 -11.00
C PHE A 74 13.80 -26.28 -12.06
N LYS A 75 12.69 -26.81 -12.58
CA LYS A 75 11.89 -26.17 -13.63
C LYS A 75 10.77 -25.33 -13.03
N GLN A 76 10.51 -24.18 -13.62
CA GLN A 76 9.31 -23.41 -13.32
C GLN A 76 8.08 -24.12 -13.88
N ALA A 77 7.06 -24.32 -13.05
CA ALA A 77 5.86 -25.10 -13.35
C ALA A 77 4.78 -24.24 -14.04
N TYR A 78 5.04 -23.81 -15.27
CA TYR A 78 4.07 -23.09 -16.10
C TYR A 78 3.94 -23.71 -17.49
N GLU A 79 2.83 -23.37 -18.16
CA GLU A 79 2.58 -23.73 -19.55
C GLU A 79 2.25 -22.48 -20.38
N SER A 80 2.57 -22.49 -21.67
CA SER A 80 2.20 -21.44 -22.59
C SER A 80 0.72 -21.55 -22.96
N ILE A 81 0.00 -20.41 -22.99
CA ILE A 81 -1.40 -20.32 -23.39
C ILE A 81 -1.50 -19.59 -24.73
N GLY A 82 -2.08 -20.27 -25.74
CA GLY A 82 -2.31 -19.66 -27.05
C GLY A 82 -1.05 -19.47 -27.90
N ASN A 83 -1.17 -18.66 -28.95
CA ASN A 83 -0.13 -18.42 -29.94
C ASN A 83 0.72 -17.15 -29.65
N GLU A 84 0.51 -16.49 -28.54
CA GLU A 84 1.28 -15.30 -28.15
C GLU A 84 2.40 -15.68 -27.17
N GLU A 85 3.62 -15.27 -27.47
CA GLU A 85 4.85 -15.62 -26.72
C GLU A 85 4.85 -15.21 -25.24
N ASN A 86 3.91 -14.37 -24.81
CA ASN A 86 3.87 -13.81 -23.44
C ASN A 86 2.65 -14.23 -22.62
N GLN A 87 1.86 -15.18 -23.07
CA GLN A 87 0.74 -15.72 -22.31
C GLN A 87 1.11 -17.07 -21.69
N VAL A 88 1.30 -17.07 -20.38
CA VAL A 88 1.63 -18.26 -19.59
C VAL A 88 0.71 -18.40 -18.39
N GLN A 89 0.51 -19.63 -17.96
CA GLN A 89 -0.28 -19.97 -16.79
C GLN A 89 0.52 -20.91 -15.89
N TRP A 90 0.50 -20.65 -14.57
CA TRP A 90 1.03 -21.58 -13.60
C TRP A 90 0.20 -22.88 -13.56
N LEU A 91 0.88 -24.02 -13.54
CA LEU A 91 0.23 -25.30 -13.35
C LEU A 91 -0.48 -25.36 -11.98
N LYS A 92 -1.58 -26.11 -11.92
CA LYS A 92 -2.19 -26.46 -10.63
C LYS A 92 -1.21 -27.37 -9.86
N GLU A 93 -1.25 -27.32 -8.54
CA GLU A 93 -0.32 -28.09 -7.71
C GLU A 93 -0.33 -29.60 -8.04
N ARG A 94 -1.53 -30.17 -8.24
CA ARG A 94 -1.67 -31.59 -8.64
C ARG A 94 -0.93 -31.96 -9.95
N ASP A 95 -0.76 -30.97 -10.84
CA ASP A 95 -0.18 -31.17 -12.18
C ASP A 95 1.31 -30.78 -12.24
N MET A 96 1.88 -30.30 -11.14
CA MET A 96 3.30 -29.95 -11.05
C MET A 96 4.16 -31.22 -11.05
N PRO A 97 5.21 -31.32 -11.90
CA PRO A 97 6.17 -32.42 -11.83
C PRO A 97 7.07 -32.32 -10.60
N ASN A 98 7.67 -33.43 -10.18
CA ASN A 98 8.74 -33.39 -9.18
C ASN A 98 9.92 -32.51 -9.67
N ASN A 99 10.63 -31.91 -8.74
CA ASN A 99 11.73 -30.98 -9.00
C ASN A 99 11.30 -29.80 -9.86
N SER A 100 10.11 -29.29 -9.54
CA SER A 100 9.58 -28.05 -10.11
C SER A 100 9.07 -27.11 -9.03
N PHE A 101 8.87 -25.85 -9.40
CA PHE A 101 8.35 -24.86 -8.49
C PHE A 101 7.53 -23.80 -9.24
N LYS A 102 6.66 -23.15 -8.51
CA LYS A 102 5.94 -21.93 -8.92
C LYS A 102 6.00 -20.90 -7.80
N TYR A 103 5.67 -19.68 -8.11
CA TYR A 103 5.67 -18.59 -7.11
C TYR A 103 4.66 -17.51 -7.48
N SER A 104 4.35 -16.65 -6.51
CA SER A 104 3.49 -15.51 -6.71
C SER A 104 4.26 -14.22 -6.39
N ILE A 105 4.61 -13.47 -7.44
CA ILE A 105 5.25 -12.16 -7.38
C ILE A 105 4.45 -11.22 -8.28
N SER A 106 3.85 -10.16 -7.71
CA SER A 106 3.09 -9.19 -8.51
C SER A 106 3.99 -8.33 -9.40
N ASP A 107 3.39 -7.63 -10.38
CA ASP A 107 4.03 -6.63 -11.23
C ASP A 107 4.77 -5.56 -10.42
N LYS A 108 4.20 -5.16 -9.29
CA LYS A 108 4.79 -4.19 -8.34
C LYS A 108 5.93 -4.78 -7.49
N GLY A 109 6.29 -6.05 -7.71
CA GLY A 109 7.36 -6.72 -6.97
C GLY A 109 6.99 -7.12 -5.55
N MET A 110 5.69 -7.35 -5.28
CA MET A 110 5.22 -7.92 -4.00
C MET A 110 5.32 -9.43 -4.06
N TRP A 111 6.02 -10.02 -3.12
CA TRP A 111 6.19 -11.46 -2.99
C TRP A 111 5.15 -12.03 -2.04
N TYR A 112 4.61 -13.20 -2.38
CA TYR A 112 3.59 -13.89 -1.58
C TYR A 112 4.02 -15.30 -1.22
N THR A 113 4.31 -16.13 -2.22
CA THR A 113 4.63 -17.56 -2.04
C THR A 113 5.69 -18.05 -3.01
N ILE A 114 6.39 -19.12 -2.61
CA ILE A 114 7.12 -20.03 -3.50
C ILE A 114 6.64 -21.45 -3.13
N ILE A 115 6.17 -22.23 -4.10
CA ILE A 115 5.70 -23.60 -3.91
C ILE A 115 6.62 -24.51 -4.67
N ILE A 116 7.30 -25.40 -3.97
CA ILE A 116 8.26 -26.36 -4.51
C ILE A 116 7.66 -27.76 -4.42
N ARG A 117 7.71 -28.52 -5.49
CA ARG A 117 7.39 -29.95 -5.49
C ARG A 117 8.66 -30.76 -5.67
N THR A 118 9.00 -31.59 -4.69
CA THR A 118 10.15 -32.49 -4.71
C THR A 118 9.91 -33.72 -3.84
N HIS A 119 10.47 -34.87 -4.20
CA HIS A 119 10.30 -36.13 -3.48
C HIS A 119 8.83 -36.52 -3.21
N GLY A 120 7.90 -36.08 -4.06
CA GLY A 120 6.46 -36.38 -3.91
C GLY A 120 5.72 -35.41 -2.96
N HIS A 121 6.40 -34.51 -2.29
CA HIS A 121 5.86 -33.57 -1.31
C HIS A 121 5.97 -32.13 -1.78
N PHE A 122 5.22 -31.25 -1.11
CA PHE A 122 5.24 -29.80 -1.32
C PHE A 122 5.93 -29.09 -0.16
N ILE A 123 6.81 -28.16 -0.50
CA ILE A 123 7.35 -27.15 0.41
C ILE A 123 6.74 -25.81 -0.02
N GLU A 124 5.80 -25.28 0.75
CA GLU A 124 5.17 -24.01 0.49
C GLU A 124 5.81 -22.92 1.36
N ILE A 125 6.53 -22.00 0.73
CA ILE A 125 7.16 -20.87 1.40
C ILE A 125 6.21 -19.66 1.30
N ARG A 126 5.91 -19.01 2.43
CA ARG A 126 5.00 -17.85 2.55
C ARG A 126 5.69 -16.66 3.15
N ASP A 127 5.25 -15.46 2.77
CA ASP A 127 5.71 -14.20 3.38
C ASP A 127 4.89 -13.84 4.61
N SER A 128 5.46 -13.98 5.80
CA SER A 128 4.80 -13.59 7.05
C SER A 128 4.56 -12.08 7.16
N LEU A 129 5.28 -11.24 6.40
CA LEU A 129 5.02 -9.80 6.32
C LEU A 129 3.61 -9.49 5.76
N LYS A 130 2.98 -10.44 5.05
CA LYS A 130 1.60 -10.30 4.54
C LYS A 130 0.54 -10.48 5.62
N LEU A 131 0.88 -11.18 6.72
CA LEU A 131 0.04 -11.31 7.93
C LEU A 131 0.41 -10.30 9.00
N LEU A 132 1.70 -10.01 9.14
CA LEU A 132 2.30 -9.16 10.17
C LEU A 132 3.09 -8.02 9.48
N PRO A 133 2.43 -6.97 8.97
CA PRO A 133 3.06 -5.92 8.16
C PRO A 133 3.89 -4.93 9.01
N PHE A 134 4.79 -5.45 9.83
CA PHE A 134 5.66 -4.70 10.74
C PHE A 134 7.09 -5.22 10.66
N SER A 135 8.07 -4.42 11.06
CA SER A 135 9.43 -4.92 11.28
C SER A 135 9.49 -5.91 12.45
N VAL A 136 10.47 -6.81 12.48
CA VAL A 136 10.67 -7.78 13.58
C VAL A 136 10.75 -7.07 14.94
N LYS A 137 11.46 -5.94 15.01
CA LYS A 137 11.53 -5.09 16.20
C LYS A 137 10.14 -4.64 16.65
N LYS A 138 9.34 -4.10 15.72
CA LYS A 138 7.97 -3.63 16.01
C LYS A 138 7.03 -4.76 16.41
N ILE A 139 7.18 -5.94 15.82
CA ILE A 139 6.45 -7.15 16.23
C ILE A 139 6.75 -7.46 17.70
N GLY A 140 8.03 -7.52 18.06
CA GLY A 140 8.45 -7.78 19.43
C GLY A 140 7.88 -6.79 20.45
N GLU A 141 7.84 -5.50 20.09
CA GLU A 141 7.29 -4.45 20.95
C GLU A 141 5.75 -4.51 21.05
N SER A 142 5.07 -4.67 19.93
CA SER A 142 3.61 -4.51 19.84
C SER A 142 2.82 -5.77 20.17
N PHE A 143 3.36 -6.96 19.86
CA PHE A 143 2.68 -8.24 20.09
C PHE A 143 2.98 -8.86 21.49
N GLY A 144 3.86 -8.24 22.28
CA GLY A 144 4.18 -8.74 23.61
C GLY A 144 4.88 -10.12 23.58
N THR A 145 5.65 -10.39 22.54
CA THR A 145 6.40 -11.63 22.39
C THR A 145 7.42 -11.82 23.52
N LYS A 146 7.69 -13.07 23.90
CA LYS A 146 8.70 -13.42 24.91
C LYS A 146 10.10 -12.98 24.47
N HIS A 147 10.42 -13.26 23.20
CA HIS A 147 11.67 -12.86 22.58
C HIS A 147 11.54 -11.45 21.95
N LYS A 148 12.65 -10.71 21.87
CA LYS A 148 12.74 -9.38 21.29
C LYS A 148 13.87 -9.35 20.27
N LYS A 149 13.77 -8.45 19.27
CA LYS A 149 14.87 -8.26 18.32
C LYS A 149 16.15 -7.88 19.10
N LEU A 150 17.23 -8.61 18.84
CA LEU A 150 18.55 -8.31 19.35
C LEU A 150 19.33 -7.47 18.34
N ASP A 151 20.34 -6.76 18.82
CA ASP A 151 21.31 -6.07 17.95
C ASP A 151 22.60 -6.87 17.97
N MET A 152 23.17 -7.12 16.79
CA MET A 152 24.46 -7.80 16.61
C MET A 152 25.18 -7.27 15.38
N GLU A 153 26.47 -7.08 15.50
CA GLU A 153 27.38 -6.88 14.40
C GLU A 153 28.21 -8.12 14.17
N TYR A 154 28.14 -8.68 12.95
CA TYR A 154 28.97 -9.81 12.59
C TYR A 154 30.42 -9.37 12.40
N THR A 155 31.33 -10.02 13.10
CA THR A 155 32.77 -9.78 12.97
C THR A 155 33.42 -10.80 12.04
N GLY A 156 34.26 -10.33 11.13
CA GLY A 156 35.00 -11.16 10.20
C GLY A 156 34.25 -11.59 8.93
N PHE A 157 34.91 -12.38 8.11
CA PHE A 157 34.38 -12.85 6.84
C PHE A 157 33.44 -14.06 7.07
N ARG A 158 32.29 -14.05 6.39
CA ARG A 158 31.29 -15.11 6.42
C ARG A 158 31.13 -15.76 5.05
N TYR A 159 30.97 -17.09 5.03
CA TYR A 159 30.75 -17.91 3.84
C TYR A 159 29.97 -19.18 4.23
N ALA A 160 29.33 -19.84 3.30
CA ALA A 160 28.62 -21.09 3.56
C ALA A 160 29.58 -22.16 4.11
N GLY A 161 29.23 -22.76 5.24
CA GLY A 161 30.06 -23.73 5.95
C GLY A 161 31.06 -23.13 6.95
N CYS A 162 31.08 -21.80 7.13
CA CYS A 162 31.90 -21.20 8.21
C CYS A 162 31.35 -21.56 9.60
N THR A 163 32.20 -21.45 10.63
CA THR A 163 31.78 -21.68 12.02
C THR A 163 30.81 -20.60 12.43
N ILE A 164 29.69 -21.00 13.02
CA ILE A 164 28.69 -20.14 13.64
C ILE A 164 28.94 -20.12 15.15
N THR A 165 29.25 -18.98 15.72
CA THR A 165 29.51 -18.83 17.17
C THR A 165 28.21 -18.99 17.97
N ASP A 166 28.32 -19.24 19.27
CA ASP A 166 27.14 -19.41 20.11
C ASP A 166 26.33 -18.11 20.27
N ASP A 167 26.98 -16.95 20.25
CA ASP A 167 26.30 -15.65 20.24
C ASP A 167 25.55 -15.41 18.93
N GLU A 168 26.15 -15.76 17.79
CA GLU A 168 25.49 -15.72 16.48
C GLU A 168 24.29 -16.68 16.42
N LYS A 169 24.44 -17.91 16.90
CA LYS A 169 23.32 -18.87 17.00
C LYS A 169 22.17 -18.30 17.83
N LYS A 170 22.48 -17.68 18.97
CA LYS A 170 21.48 -17.04 19.82
C LYS A 170 20.76 -15.90 19.11
N TYR A 171 21.51 -15.06 18.40
CA TYR A 171 20.95 -13.96 17.60
C TYR A 171 20.01 -14.49 16.51
N ILE A 172 20.50 -15.42 15.68
CA ILE A 172 19.77 -16.01 14.54
C ILE A 172 18.50 -16.74 15.04
N ALA A 173 18.62 -17.52 16.13
CA ALA A 173 17.48 -18.19 16.76
C ALA A 173 16.43 -17.20 17.27
N ASN A 174 16.87 -16.10 17.87
CA ASN A 174 15.98 -15.11 18.42
C ASN A 174 15.12 -14.42 17.34
N ASP A 175 15.66 -14.14 16.17
CA ASP A 175 14.93 -13.50 15.07
C ASP A 175 13.76 -14.37 14.58
N VAL A 176 13.96 -15.67 14.42
CA VAL A 176 12.85 -16.57 14.04
C VAL A 176 11.83 -16.75 15.17
N LEU A 177 12.28 -16.75 16.44
CA LEU A 177 11.39 -16.90 17.59
C LEU A 177 10.44 -15.72 17.77
N VAL A 178 10.90 -14.48 17.57
CA VAL A 178 10.02 -13.29 17.65
C VAL A 178 8.86 -13.39 16.67
N VAL A 179 9.13 -13.70 15.42
CA VAL A 179 8.09 -13.79 14.37
C VAL A 179 7.22 -15.02 14.55
N LYS A 180 7.82 -16.16 14.95
CA LYS A 180 7.09 -17.39 15.30
C LYS A 180 6.02 -17.13 16.35
N GLU A 181 6.39 -16.49 17.47
CA GLU A 181 5.47 -16.19 18.56
C GLU A 181 4.29 -15.31 18.12
N ALA A 182 4.54 -14.32 17.26
CA ALA A 182 3.49 -13.49 16.71
C ALA A 182 2.58 -14.25 15.72
N LEU A 183 3.14 -15.15 14.89
CA LEU A 183 2.37 -16.04 14.03
C LEU A 183 1.47 -16.98 14.82
N GLU A 184 1.97 -17.54 15.92
CA GLU A 184 1.19 -18.40 16.84
C GLU A 184 -0.01 -17.66 17.43
N ILE A 185 0.17 -16.38 17.80
CA ILE A 185 -0.93 -15.53 18.27
C ILE A 185 -1.99 -15.38 17.16
N MET A 186 -1.57 -15.09 15.93
CA MET A 186 -2.48 -14.95 14.79
C MET A 186 -3.22 -16.26 14.50
N PHE A 187 -2.53 -17.39 14.54
CA PHE A 187 -3.11 -18.72 14.25
C PHE A 187 -4.07 -19.17 15.37
N ASN A 188 -3.76 -18.90 16.62
CA ASN A 188 -4.66 -19.16 17.75
C ASN A 188 -5.96 -18.34 17.67
N GLN A 189 -5.92 -17.19 16.97
CA GLN A 189 -7.11 -16.39 16.67
C GLN A 189 -7.85 -16.86 15.40
N GLY A 190 -7.37 -17.92 14.73
CA GLY A 190 -7.96 -18.45 13.49
C GLY A 190 -7.54 -17.69 12.21
N HIS A 191 -6.50 -16.87 12.26
CA HIS A 191 -6.02 -16.05 11.14
C HIS A 191 -4.88 -16.75 10.40
N THR A 192 -5.21 -17.72 9.56
CA THR A 192 -4.28 -18.62 8.86
C THR A 192 -4.18 -18.38 7.35
N GLU A 193 -4.93 -17.41 6.81
CA GLU A 193 -4.91 -17.08 5.39
C GLU A 193 -3.55 -16.50 4.96
N LEU A 194 -3.30 -16.47 3.66
CA LEU A 194 -2.02 -15.98 3.10
C LEU A 194 -1.75 -14.51 3.41
N THR A 195 -2.80 -13.70 3.49
CA THR A 195 -2.68 -12.25 3.74
C THR A 195 -3.66 -11.79 4.79
N ILE A 196 -3.32 -10.72 5.52
CA ILE A 196 -4.23 -10.13 6.50
C ILE A 196 -5.58 -9.72 5.87
N GLY A 197 -5.56 -9.18 4.64
CA GLY A 197 -6.79 -8.86 3.93
C GLY A 197 -7.66 -10.09 3.64
N SER A 198 -7.04 -11.24 3.35
CA SER A 198 -7.79 -12.51 3.17
C SER A 198 -8.38 -13.01 4.49
N CYS A 199 -7.65 -12.87 5.59
CA CYS A 199 -8.18 -13.14 6.94
C CYS A 199 -9.40 -12.27 7.25
N CYS A 200 -9.32 -10.97 6.95
CA CYS A 200 -10.45 -10.04 7.15
C CYS A 200 -11.68 -10.45 6.34
N LEU A 201 -11.50 -10.78 5.07
CA LEU A 201 -12.59 -11.19 4.20
C LEU A 201 -13.23 -12.51 4.67
N GLN A 202 -12.42 -13.48 5.09
CA GLN A 202 -12.92 -14.76 5.59
C GLN A 202 -13.70 -14.57 6.88
N GLU A 203 -13.19 -13.76 7.79
CA GLU A 203 -13.90 -13.43 9.03
C GLU A 203 -15.21 -12.68 8.75
N TYR A 204 -15.21 -11.73 7.82
CA TYR A 204 -16.43 -11.04 7.41
C TYR A 204 -17.48 -12.01 6.83
N LYS A 205 -17.07 -12.92 5.94
CA LYS A 205 -17.94 -13.97 5.40
C LYS A 205 -18.50 -14.89 6.49
N ARG A 206 -17.71 -15.21 7.50
CA ARG A 206 -18.14 -16.01 8.65
C ARG A 206 -19.21 -15.28 9.49
N ILE A 207 -19.02 -13.97 9.69
CA ILE A 207 -19.95 -13.13 10.46
C ILE A 207 -21.31 -13.02 9.77
N ILE A 208 -21.34 -12.62 8.50
CA ILE A 208 -22.60 -12.39 7.80
C ILE A 208 -23.25 -13.65 7.23
N GLY A 209 -22.50 -14.75 7.14
CA GLY A 209 -22.94 -15.98 6.49
C GLY A 209 -22.65 -16.01 4.98
N LYS A 210 -22.47 -17.22 4.45
CA LYS A 210 -22.11 -17.41 3.04
C LYS A 210 -23.20 -16.96 2.08
N ASP A 211 -24.43 -17.30 2.37
CA ASP A 211 -25.59 -17.05 1.48
C ASP A 211 -25.88 -15.54 1.40
N ASP A 212 -25.81 -14.84 2.53
CA ASP A 212 -25.96 -13.39 2.56
C ASP A 212 -24.79 -12.70 1.84
N TYR A 213 -23.55 -13.20 2.01
CA TYR A 213 -22.41 -12.67 1.30
C TYR A 213 -22.55 -12.82 -0.23
N GLU A 214 -22.95 -13.98 -0.72
CA GLU A 214 -23.15 -14.23 -2.15
C GLU A 214 -24.33 -13.41 -2.73
N THR A 215 -25.36 -13.17 -1.93
CA THR A 215 -26.50 -12.34 -2.30
C THR A 215 -26.13 -10.86 -2.38
N PHE A 216 -25.41 -10.36 -1.41
CA PHE A 216 -25.01 -8.94 -1.36
C PHE A 216 -23.89 -8.61 -2.34
N PHE A 217 -22.97 -9.54 -2.57
CA PHE A 217 -21.75 -9.31 -3.34
C PHE A 217 -21.58 -10.34 -4.48
N PRO A 218 -22.50 -10.39 -5.44
CA PRO A 218 -22.35 -11.25 -6.61
C PRO A 218 -21.13 -10.82 -7.45
N ASP A 219 -20.63 -11.74 -8.28
CA ASP A 219 -19.51 -11.44 -9.18
C ASP A 219 -19.98 -10.59 -10.37
N VAL A 220 -19.87 -9.28 -10.25
CA VAL A 220 -20.28 -8.33 -11.31
C VAL A 220 -19.41 -8.40 -12.57
N TYR A 221 -18.26 -9.08 -12.52
CA TYR A 221 -17.42 -9.35 -13.70
C TYR A 221 -17.97 -10.48 -14.58
N GLN A 222 -18.99 -11.22 -14.11
CA GLN A 222 -19.71 -12.21 -14.93
C GLN A 222 -20.91 -11.60 -15.68
N ILE A 223 -21.22 -10.34 -15.45
CA ILE A 223 -22.32 -9.65 -16.11
C ILE A 223 -21.78 -9.01 -17.40
N GLU A 224 -22.03 -9.67 -18.51
CA GLU A 224 -21.60 -9.18 -19.84
C GLU A 224 -22.35 -7.91 -20.24
N LEU A 225 -21.65 -6.98 -20.86
CA LEU A 225 -22.22 -5.77 -21.43
C LEU A 225 -22.32 -5.88 -22.96
N ASP A 226 -23.30 -5.17 -23.53
CA ASP A 226 -23.50 -5.11 -24.98
C ASP A 226 -22.31 -4.41 -25.68
N PRO A 227 -21.52 -5.11 -26.51
CA PRO A 227 -20.32 -4.58 -27.14
C PRO A 227 -20.62 -3.45 -28.16
N THR A 228 -21.88 -3.30 -28.56
CA THR A 228 -22.29 -2.17 -29.44
C THR A 228 -22.42 -0.86 -28.70
N ARG A 229 -22.52 -0.91 -27.36
CA ARG A 229 -22.74 0.25 -26.46
C ARG A 229 -21.57 0.53 -25.53
N HIS A 230 -20.78 -0.49 -25.24
CA HIS A 230 -19.69 -0.44 -24.26
C HIS A 230 -18.36 -0.88 -24.87
N LYS A 231 -17.29 -0.25 -24.42
CA LYS A 231 -15.91 -0.71 -24.66
C LYS A 231 -15.51 -1.81 -23.68
N GLU A 232 -16.11 -1.77 -22.49
CA GLU A 232 -15.89 -2.73 -21.42
C GLU A 232 -16.66 -4.03 -21.71
N VAL A 233 -16.05 -5.16 -21.42
CA VAL A 233 -16.64 -6.48 -21.67
C VAL A 233 -17.73 -6.80 -20.63
N ASN A 234 -17.59 -6.30 -19.40
CA ASN A 234 -18.50 -6.62 -18.31
C ASN A 234 -18.74 -5.45 -17.37
N ALA A 235 -19.76 -5.57 -16.53
CA ALA A 235 -20.17 -4.57 -15.56
C ALA A 235 -19.06 -4.21 -14.55
N GLY A 236 -18.30 -5.21 -14.10
CA GLY A 236 -17.21 -4.99 -13.15
C GLY A 236 -16.12 -4.07 -13.69
N GLU A 237 -15.71 -4.24 -14.94
CA GLU A 237 -14.76 -3.35 -15.62
C GLU A 237 -15.30 -1.94 -15.77
N TRP A 238 -16.57 -1.80 -16.18
CA TRP A 238 -17.22 -0.50 -16.31
C TRP A 238 -17.25 0.25 -14.96
N ILE A 239 -17.70 -0.42 -13.90
CA ILE A 239 -17.80 0.20 -12.57
C ILE A 239 -16.40 0.54 -12.01
N ARG A 240 -15.39 -0.27 -12.30
CA ARG A 240 -14.01 -0.03 -11.85
C ARG A 240 -13.43 1.29 -12.32
N HIS A 241 -13.86 1.84 -13.44
CA HIS A 241 -13.45 3.19 -13.85
C HIS A 241 -13.83 4.28 -12.84
N SER A 242 -14.84 4.04 -12.00
CA SER A 242 -15.23 4.94 -10.92
C SER A 242 -14.31 4.87 -9.69
N TYR A 243 -13.50 3.80 -9.57
CA TYR A 243 -12.66 3.59 -8.40
C TYR A 243 -11.46 4.54 -8.40
N LYS A 244 -11.36 5.33 -7.34
CA LYS A 244 -10.23 6.20 -7.03
C LYS A 244 -9.80 5.94 -5.59
N GLY A 245 -8.51 6.11 -5.29
CA GLY A 245 -7.98 6.02 -3.93
C GLY A 245 -8.33 7.22 -3.06
N GLY A 246 -7.62 7.36 -1.94
CA GLY A 246 -7.73 8.53 -1.07
C GLY A 246 -7.33 9.83 -1.78
N TRP A 247 -7.92 10.92 -1.33
CA TRP A 247 -7.56 12.25 -1.82
C TRP A 247 -6.29 12.74 -1.14
N CYS A 248 -5.30 13.12 -1.95
CA CYS A 248 -4.05 13.70 -1.50
C CYS A 248 -3.82 14.97 -2.31
N TYR A 249 -3.80 16.12 -1.65
CA TYR A 249 -3.73 17.41 -2.32
C TYR A 249 -2.92 18.44 -1.54
N LEU A 250 -1.96 19.05 -2.21
CA LEU A 250 -1.26 20.25 -1.75
C LEU A 250 -1.79 21.44 -2.55
N VAL A 251 -2.23 22.48 -1.87
CA VAL A 251 -2.76 23.69 -2.51
C VAL A 251 -1.70 24.30 -3.44
N LYS A 252 -2.04 24.39 -4.71
CA LYS A 252 -1.18 24.97 -5.75
C LYS A 252 -0.81 26.42 -5.39
N GLY A 253 0.50 26.69 -5.37
CA GLY A 253 1.04 27.98 -4.95
C GLY A 253 1.42 28.08 -3.47
N LYS A 254 1.14 27.04 -2.66
CA LYS A 254 1.60 26.95 -1.27
C LYS A 254 2.84 26.05 -1.11
N GLU A 255 3.37 25.49 -2.19
CA GLU A 255 4.52 24.58 -2.16
C GLU A 255 5.80 25.30 -1.74
N ASN A 256 6.66 24.60 -0.99
CA ASN A 256 8.01 25.03 -0.61
C ASN A 256 8.09 26.32 0.18
N LYS A 257 6.99 26.73 0.81
CA LYS A 257 6.94 27.91 1.69
C LYS A 257 6.91 27.48 3.15
N LYS A 258 7.42 28.31 4.04
CA LYS A 258 7.27 28.15 5.49
C LYS A 258 5.89 28.60 5.93
N TYR A 259 5.22 27.72 6.68
CA TYR A 259 3.96 28.02 7.38
C TYR A 259 4.18 27.89 8.88
N TYR A 260 3.45 28.66 9.66
CA TYR A 260 3.69 28.81 11.09
C TYR A 260 2.40 28.59 11.89
N ASN A 261 2.59 28.07 13.13
CA ASN A 261 1.51 27.89 14.10
C ASN A 261 0.32 27.10 13.55
N GLY A 262 0.62 25.93 13.02
CA GLY A 262 -0.38 25.09 12.37
C GLY A 262 -0.85 23.91 13.21
N THR A 263 -1.89 23.29 12.71
CA THR A 263 -2.53 22.10 13.28
C THR A 263 -2.76 21.06 12.20
N THR A 264 -2.48 19.81 12.57
CA THR A 264 -2.82 18.62 11.77
C THR A 264 -3.98 17.92 12.47
N ALA A 265 -5.08 17.76 11.74
CA ALA A 265 -6.25 16.98 12.16
C ALA A 265 -6.35 15.70 11.34
N ASP A 266 -6.64 14.58 12.00
CA ASP A 266 -6.70 13.24 11.40
C ASP A 266 -8.03 12.56 11.75
N VAL A 267 -8.62 11.83 10.81
CA VAL A 267 -9.89 11.13 11.02
C VAL A 267 -9.68 9.83 11.77
N ASN A 268 -10.44 9.60 12.80
CA ASN A 268 -10.42 8.35 13.56
C ASN A 268 -10.84 7.16 12.67
N SER A 269 -9.88 6.38 12.18
CA SER A 269 -10.14 5.20 11.35
C SER A 269 -11.07 5.51 10.16
N LEU A 270 -10.65 6.35 9.23
CA LEU A 270 -11.49 6.89 8.15
C LEU A 270 -12.30 5.83 7.40
N TYR A 271 -11.67 4.80 6.85
CA TYR A 271 -12.42 3.78 6.09
C TYR A 271 -13.42 2.99 6.95
N PRO A 272 -13.05 2.47 8.12
CA PRO A 272 -14.01 1.87 9.04
C PRO A 272 -15.13 2.82 9.47
N SER A 273 -14.83 4.10 9.69
CA SER A 273 -15.82 5.12 9.98
C SER A 273 -16.87 5.24 8.87
N MET A 274 -16.41 5.27 7.61
CA MET A 274 -17.28 5.37 6.44
C MET A 274 -18.11 4.10 6.23
N MET A 275 -17.56 2.94 6.57
CA MET A 275 -18.26 1.64 6.46
C MET A 275 -19.28 1.42 7.56
N SER A 276 -19.13 2.07 8.71
CA SER A 276 -20.07 1.98 9.84
C SER A 276 -21.38 2.70 9.56
N SER A 277 -22.49 2.18 10.08
CA SER A 277 -23.80 2.85 10.07
C SER A 277 -23.79 4.20 10.80
N GLU A 278 -22.83 4.45 11.69
CA GLU A 278 -22.64 5.74 12.34
C GLU A 278 -22.42 6.88 11.33
N SER A 279 -21.87 6.58 10.14
CA SER A 279 -21.72 7.55 9.05
C SER A 279 -23.03 7.92 8.35
N GLY A 280 -24.07 7.10 8.48
CA GLY A 280 -25.29 7.20 7.69
C GLY A 280 -25.13 6.77 6.22
N ASN A 281 -23.95 6.33 5.82
CA ASN A 281 -23.66 5.90 4.46
C ASN A 281 -24.38 4.60 4.12
N ARG A 282 -24.86 4.51 2.89
CA ARG A 282 -25.46 3.31 2.33
C ARG A 282 -24.59 2.75 1.22
N TYR A 283 -24.57 1.43 1.12
CA TYR A 283 -23.70 0.73 0.21
C TYR A 283 -24.46 -0.09 -0.81
N PRO A 284 -24.05 -0.08 -2.10
CA PRO A 284 -24.67 -0.87 -3.15
C PRO A 284 -24.51 -2.35 -2.87
N VAL A 285 -25.59 -3.10 -3.14
CA VAL A 285 -25.65 -4.57 -3.01
C VAL A 285 -26.32 -5.18 -4.23
N GLY A 286 -26.05 -6.46 -4.50
CA GLY A 286 -26.67 -7.19 -5.59
C GLY A 286 -26.15 -6.82 -6.98
N ASN A 287 -27.00 -6.98 -7.98
CA ASN A 287 -26.67 -6.73 -9.37
C ASN A 287 -27.01 -5.31 -9.82
N PRO A 288 -26.22 -4.72 -10.74
CA PRO A 288 -26.51 -3.42 -11.32
C PRO A 288 -27.70 -3.44 -12.26
N CYS A 289 -28.45 -2.33 -12.29
CA CYS A 289 -29.45 -2.02 -13.32
C CYS A 289 -28.91 -0.90 -14.20
N PHE A 290 -28.53 -1.20 -15.44
CA PHE A 290 -27.99 -0.22 -16.40
C PHE A 290 -29.09 0.62 -17.04
N TRP A 291 -28.73 1.87 -17.37
CA TRP A 291 -29.52 2.75 -18.24
C TRP A 291 -28.62 3.42 -19.27
N TYR A 292 -29.24 3.96 -20.32
CA TYR A 292 -28.54 4.61 -21.44
C TYR A 292 -29.24 5.92 -21.79
N GLY A 293 -28.48 6.95 -22.08
CA GLY A 293 -28.98 8.25 -22.49
C GLY A 293 -28.65 9.37 -21.49
N ASN A 294 -28.94 10.59 -21.91
CA ASN A 294 -28.56 11.82 -21.20
C ASN A 294 -29.55 12.17 -20.06
N PHE A 295 -29.75 11.26 -19.13
CA PHE A 295 -30.59 11.43 -17.94
C PHE A 295 -30.17 10.45 -16.83
N ILE A 296 -30.65 10.68 -15.62
CA ILE A 296 -30.58 9.73 -14.51
C ILE A 296 -32.01 9.29 -14.22
N PRO A 297 -32.33 7.97 -14.25
CA PRO A 297 -33.69 7.51 -14.02
C PRO A 297 -34.15 7.74 -12.57
N ASP A 298 -35.44 8.00 -12.36
CA ASP A 298 -36.03 8.27 -11.03
C ASP A 298 -35.73 7.16 -10.01
N LYS A 299 -35.65 5.91 -10.47
CA LYS A 299 -35.29 4.77 -9.60
C LYS A 299 -33.87 4.88 -9.03
N ALA A 300 -32.93 5.47 -9.77
CA ALA A 300 -31.58 5.69 -9.30
C ALA A 300 -31.46 6.81 -8.26
N LEU A 301 -32.46 7.68 -8.19
CA LEU A 301 -32.51 8.84 -7.29
C LEU A 301 -33.28 8.59 -5.99
N GLN A 302 -33.74 7.35 -5.75
CA GLN A 302 -34.47 6.99 -4.52
C GLN A 302 -33.52 6.90 -3.32
N ASP A 303 -34.07 7.07 -2.10
CA ASP A 303 -33.31 7.05 -0.87
C ASP A 303 -32.63 5.69 -0.54
N ASN A 304 -33.10 4.61 -1.14
CA ASN A 304 -32.58 3.26 -0.96
C ASN A 304 -31.74 2.77 -2.13
N THR A 305 -31.26 3.67 -2.99
CA THR A 305 -30.46 3.34 -4.15
C THR A 305 -29.11 4.08 -4.17
N TYR A 306 -28.16 3.54 -4.90
CA TYR A 306 -26.85 4.13 -5.17
C TYR A 306 -26.53 3.95 -6.65
N TYR A 307 -26.09 5.01 -7.32
CA TYR A 307 -25.78 4.94 -8.73
C TYR A 307 -24.34 5.29 -9.05
N PHE A 308 -23.90 4.79 -10.18
CA PHE A 308 -22.70 5.16 -10.89
C PHE A 308 -23.09 5.76 -12.23
N VAL A 309 -22.43 6.83 -12.64
CA VAL A 309 -22.76 7.54 -13.85
C VAL A 309 -21.51 7.80 -14.68
N ARG A 310 -21.61 7.62 -15.98
CA ARG A 310 -20.55 8.02 -16.92
C ARG A 310 -21.00 9.27 -17.66
N VAL A 311 -20.18 10.30 -17.55
CA VAL A 311 -20.42 11.62 -18.11
C VAL A 311 -19.30 11.97 -19.10
N LYS A 312 -19.61 12.83 -20.05
CA LYS A 312 -18.63 13.44 -20.95
C LYS A 312 -18.77 14.94 -20.87
N THR A 313 -17.69 15.63 -20.51
CA THR A 313 -17.73 17.07 -20.26
C THR A 313 -16.35 17.70 -20.33
N ARG A 314 -16.28 18.99 -20.61
CA ARG A 314 -15.20 19.87 -20.17
C ARG A 314 -15.54 20.35 -18.76
N PHE A 315 -14.54 20.55 -17.93
CA PHE A 315 -14.73 21.03 -16.57
C PHE A 315 -13.70 22.10 -16.21
N TYR A 316 -14.14 23.04 -15.37
CA TYR A 316 -13.34 24.15 -14.87
C TYR A 316 -13.63 24.33 -13.38
N LEU A 317 -12.57 24.37 -12.55
CA LEU A 317 -12.73 24.55 -11.13
C LEU A 317 -13.36 25.93 -10.84
N LYS A 318 -14.40 25.94 -10.02
CA LYS A 318 -15.03 27.19 -9.56
C LYS A 318 -14.09 27.94 -8.62
N ASP A 319 -14.20 29.24 -8.61
CA ASP A 319 -13.42 30.11 -7.74
C ASP A 319 -13.60 29.73 -6.26
N GLY A 320 -12.49 29.64 -5.53
CA GLY A 320 -12.47 29.27 -4.12
C GLY A 320 -12.71 27.82 -3.79
N MET A 321 -12.89 26.95 -4.78
CA MET A 321 -13.09 25.51 -4.59
C MET A 321 -11.77 24.73 -4.69
N LEU A 322 -11.72 23.56 -4.04
CA LEU A 322 -10.60 22.64 -4.09
C LEU A 322 -10.80 21.58 -5.18
N PRO A 323 -9.76 21.27 -5.98
CA PRO A 323 -9.85 20.27 -7.03
C PRO A 323 -9.72 18.85 -6.47
N PHE A 324 -10.40 17.89 -7.12
CA PHE A 324 -10.30 16.48 -6.76
C PHE A 324 -10.27 15.51 -7.95
N ILE A 325 -10.58 15.98 -9.16
CA ILE A 325 -10.60 15.13 -10.35
C ILE A 325 -9.18 14.75 -10.75
N GLN A 326 -8.91 13.45 -10.83
CA GLN A 326 -7.66 12.88 -11.34
C GLN A 326 -7.95 11.97 -12.52
N ILE A 327 -7.19 12.13 -13.61
CA ILE A 327 -7.25 11.29 -14.81
C ILE A 327 -5.96 10.49 -14.91
N LYS A 328 -6.03 9.19 -14.66
CA LYS A 328 -4.89 8.27 -14.71
C LYS A 328 -4.83 7.57 -16.07
N GLY A 329 -3.60 7.24 -16.51
CA GLY A 329 -3.39 6.51 -17.77
C GLY A 329 -3.55 7.36 -19.04
N SER A 330 -3.71 8.67 -18.91
CA SER A 330 -3.72 9.60 -20.03
C SER A 330 -2.32 10.15 -20.31
N PHE A 331 -1.99 10.38 -21.56
CA PHE A 331 -0.79 11.12 -21.96
C PHE A 331 -1.00 12.65 -21.91
N LEU A 332 -2.24 13.10 -21.77
CA LEU A 332 -2.59 14.53 -21.72
C LEU A 332 -2.50 15.13 -20.31
N TYR A 333 -2.67 14.30 -19.28
CA TYR A 333 -2.77 14.73 -17.89
C TYR A 333 -1.81 13.94 -17.01
N LYS A 334 -1.23 14.61 -16.01
CA LYS A 334 -0.46 13.92 -14.96
C LYS A 334 -1.43 13.21 -14.00
N GLY A 335 -1.39 11.89 -14.00
CA GLY A 335 -2.32 11.05 -13.22
C GLY A 335 -2.23 11.19 -11.70
N THR A 336 -1.23 11.92 -11.19
CA THR A 336 -1.04 12.22 -9.74
C THR A 336 -1.60 13.58 -9.33
N GLU A 337 -1.94 14.45 -10.28
CA GLU A 337 -2.44 15.80 -10.00
C GLU A 337 -3.96 15.82 -9.96
N ALA A 338 -4.53 16.59 -9.01
CA ALA A 338 -5.91 17.00 -9.04
C ALA A 338 -6.04 18.18 -10.01
N LEU A 339 -6.94 18.05 -10.99
CA LEU A 339 -7.03 18.96 -12.12
C LEU A 339 -7.98 20.14 -11.83
N ASP A 340 -7.51 21.35 -12.12
CA ASP A 340 -8.34 22.56 -12.10
C ASP A 340 -9.22 22.64 -13.35
N SER A 341 -8.80 22.04 -14.45
CA SER A 341 -9.45 22.13 -15.74
C SER A 341 -9.16 20.90 -16.59
N SER A 342 -10.07 20.58 -17.51
CA SER A 342 -9.86 19.60 -18.57
C SER A 342 -9.04 20.14 -19.75
N ASP A 343 -8.73 21.43 -19.77
CA ASP A 343 -7.87 22.01 -20.81
C ASP A 343 -6.46 21.40 -20.77
N VAL A 344 -5.86 21.29 -21.95
CA VAL A 344 -4.54 20.67 -22.14
C VAL A 344 -3.46 21.75 -22.20
N TYR A 345 -2.39 21.54 -21.45
CA TYR A 345 -1.23 22.44 -21.47
C TYR A 345 -0.36 22.20 -22.72
N ASP A 346 -0.14 23.27 -23.48
CA ASP A 346 0.81 23.26 -24.58
C ASP A 346 2.18 23.79 -24.12
N PHE A 347 3.18 22.92 -24.11
CA PHE A 347 4.56 23.25 -23.70
C PHE A 347 5.25 24.25 -24.64
N LYS A 348 4.79 24.40 -25.89
CA LYS A 348 5.37 25.33 -26.86
C LYS A 348 4.92 26.77 -26.60
N THR A 349 3.65 26.93 -26.29
CA THR A 349 3.05 28.26 -26.06
C THR A 349 2.96 28.65 -24.60
N GLY A 350 3.12 27.68 -23.67
CA GLY A 350 2.96 27.89 -22.24
C GLY A 350 1.53 28.18 -21.80
N LYS A 351 0.52 27.81 -22.60
CA LYS A 351 -0.90 28.07 -22.35
C LYS A 351 -1.74 26.82 -22.34
N TYR A 352 -2.92 26.91 -21.74
CA TYR A 352 -3.94 25.87 -21.74
C TYR A 352 -4.94 26.11 -22.88
N TYR A 353 -5.36 25.01 -23.53
CA TYR A 353 -6.30 25.04 -24.66
C TYR A 353 -7.40 24.01 -24.47
N SER A 354 -8.60 24.35 -24.95
CA SER A 354 -9.77 23.46 -24.96
C SER A 354 -9.80 22.47 -26.15
N THR A 355 -8.76 22.51 -26.99
CA THR A 355 -8.55 21.55 -28.10
C THR A 355 -7.08 21.14 -28.15
N TYR A 356 -6.80 19.98 -28.72
CA TYR A 356 -5.45 19.52 -29.02
C TYR A 356 -5.41 18.75 -30.33
N ILE A 357 -4.23 18.68 -30.94
CA ILE A 357 -3.99 17.93 -32.17
C ILE A 357 -3.25 16.62 -31.81
N ASP A 358 -3.77 15.49 -32.24
CA ASP A 358 -3.16 14.18 -32.05
C ASP A 358 -1.96 13.95 -32.98
N THR A 359 -1.29 12.82 -32.82
CA THR A 359 -0.10 12.43 -33.62
C THR A 359 -0.43 12.25 -35.13
N ASN A 360 -1.70 12.09 -35.51
CA ASN A 360 -2.17 11.95 -36.86
C ASN A 360 -2.63 13.29 -37.46
N GLY A 361 -2.49 14.39 -36.72
CA GLY A 361 -2.91 15.73 -37.17
C GLY A 361 -4.40 16.01 -37.01
N LYS A 362 -5.15 15.16 -36.32
CA LYS A 362 -6.58 15.34 -36.07
C LYS A 362 -6.79 16.20 -34.82
N GLU A 363 -7.65 17.21 -34.95
CA GLU A 363 -8.07 18.03 -33.82
C GLU A 363 -9.13 17.32 -32.97
N HIS A 364 -8.95 17.40 -31.65
CA HIS A 364 -9.85 16.88 -30.65
C HIS A 364 -10.19 17.97 -29.62
N ASP A 365 -11.41 17.94 -29.11
CA ASP A 365 -11.79 18.75 -27.95
C ASP A 365 -11.27 18.10 -26.65
N THR A 366 -11.26 18.85 -25.54
CA THR A 366 -10.81 18.40 -24.22
C THR A 366 -11.96 17.88 -23.35
N ARG A 367 -13.09 17.50 -23.94
CA ARG A 367 -14.11 16.77 -23.20
C ARG A 367 -13.57 15.41 -22.78
N VAL A 368 -13.70 15.09 -21.52
CA VAL A 368 -13.25 13.83 -20.94
C VAL A 368 -14.44 12.97 -20.53
N GLU A 369 -14.28 11.67 -20.65
CA GLU A 369 -15.22 10.69 -20.10
C GLU A 369 -14.81 10.39 -18.66
N LEU A 370 -15.74 10.60 -17.71
CA LEU A 370 -15.56 10.32 -16.29
C LEU A 370 -16.64 9.34 -15.83
N THR A 371 -16.24 8.19 -15.34
CA THR A 371 -17.15 7.30 -14.62
C THR A 371 -17.04 7.62 -13.13
N LEU A 372 -18.14 7.98 -12.52
CA LEU A 372 -18.21 8.55 -11.18
C LEU A 372 -19.20 7.77 -10.31
N THR A 373 -18.88 7.66 -9.02
CA THR A 373 -19.89 7.33 -8.01
C THR A 373 -20.90 8.47 -7.88
N MET A 374 -22.06 8.17 -7.36
CA MET A 374 -23.07 9.17 -7.01
C MET A 374 -22.47 10.29 -6.14
N THR A 375 -21.63 9.93 -5.17
CA THR A 375 -20.97 10.87 -4.25
C THR A 375 -19.99 11.78 -4.99
N ASP A 376 -19.14 11.24 -5.84
CA ASP A 376 -18.17 12.02 -6.63
C ASP A 376 -18.88 12.89 -7.69
N TYR A 377 -20.00 12.43 -8.24
CA TYR A 377 -20.79 13.20 -9.20
C TYR A 377 -21.41 14.45 -8.57
N GLU A 378 -21.99 14.30 -7.37
CA GLU A 378 -22.49 15.47 -6.63
C GLU A 378 -21.36 16.47 -6.32
N LEU A 379 -20.20 15.97 -5.88
CA LEU A 379 -19.03 16.80 -5.60
C LEU A 379 -18.52 17.50 -6.88
N LEU A 380 -18.55 16.82 -8.03
CA LEU A 380 -18.18 17.41 -9.32
C LEU A 380 -19.04 18.63 -9.65
N LYS A 381 -20.36 18.52 -9.51
CA LYS A 381 -21.31 19.63 -9.74
C LYS A 381 -21.11 20.78 -8.77
N GLU A 382 -20.75 20.50 -7.53
CA GLU A 382 -20.48 21.53 -6.51
C GLU A 382 -19.18 22.28 -6.81
N HIS A 383 -18.10 21.58 -7.18
CA HIS A 383 -16.77 22.15 -7.29
C HIS A 383 -16.39 22.68 -8.66
N TYR A 384 -17.03 22.19 -9.73
CA TYR A 384 -16.65 22.53 -11.12
C TYR A 384 -17.82 23.09 -11.93
N GLU A 385 -17.49 24.00 -12.81
CA GLU A 385 -18.36 24.38 -13.93
C GLU A 385 -18.20 23.35 -15.05
N LEU A 386 -19.31 22.82 -15.54
CA LEU A 386 -19.37 21.81 -16.57
C LEU A 386 -19.81 22.43 -17.90
N VAL A 387 -19.02 22.20 -18.95
CA VAL A 387 -19.26 22.75 -20.28
C VAL A 387 -19.40 21.61 -21.29
N ASP A 388 -20.37 21.71 -22.17
CA ASP A 388 -20.72 20.67 -23.16
C ASP A 388 -20.96 19.30 -22.47
N PHE A 389 -21.67 19.36 -21.36
CA PHE A 389 -21.96 18.22 -20.50
C PHE A 389 -23.04 17.31 -21.09
N GLU A 390 -22.77 16.01 -21.04
CA GLU A 390 -23.76 14.97 -21.31
C GLU A 390 -23.55 13.75 -20.42
N ILE A 391 -24.63 13.09 -20.04
CA ILE A 391 -24.62 11.76 -19.42
C ILE A 391 -24.67 10.74 -20.56
N LEU A 392 -23.73 9.79 -20.58
CA LEU A 392 -23.66 8.75 -21.58
C LEU A 392 -24.51 7.53 -21.16
N ASP A 393 -24.28 7.05 -19.97
CA ASP A 393 -24.94 5.89 -19.38
C ASP A 393 -24.68 5.86 -17.85
N GLY A 394 -25.21 4.84 -17.20
CA GLY A 394 -24.97 4.58 -15.79
C GLY A 394 -25.57 3.26 -15.35
N CYS A 395 -25.36 2.95 -14.08
CA CYS A 395 -26.04 1.84 -13.43
C CYS A 395 -26.39 2.19 -11.97
N TRP A 396 -27.44 1.61 -11.47
CA TRP A 396 -27.87 1.79 -10.09
C TRP A 396 -28.08 0.46 -9.38
N PHE A 397 -28.02 0.51 -8.06
CA PHE A 397 -28.13 -0.63 -7.15
C PHE A 397 -29.10 -0.30 -6.05
N TYR A 398 -29.76 -1.31 -5.49
CA TYR A 398 -30.31 -1.19 -4.15
C TYR A 398 -29.20 -1.12 -3.12
N THR A 399 -29.50 -0.60 -1.95
CA THR A 399 -28.50 -0.35 -0.90
C THR A 399 -28.86 -0.99 0.42
N GLN A 400 -27.83 -1.19 1.24
CA GLN A 400 -27.94 -1.57 2.64
C GLN A 400 -27.15 -0.59 3.51
N ILE A 401 -27.65 -0.30 4.72
CA ILE A 401 -26.96 0.44 5.77
C ILE A 401 -26.52 -0.56 6.84
N GLY A 402 -25.32 -0.36 7.41
CA GLY A 402 -24.83 -1.20 8.50
C GLY A 402 -24.40 -2.61 8.10
N ILE A 403 -24.23 -2.88 6.82
CA ILE A 403 -23.83 -4.19 6.29
C ILE A 403 -22.49 -4.68 6.85
N PHE A 404 -21.63 -3.78 7.36
CA PHE A 404 -20.35 -4.08 7.97
C PHE A 404 -20.34 -3.95 9.49
N ASP A 405 -21.44 -3.54 10.11
CA ASP A 405 -21.46 -3.12 11.52
C ASP A 405 -21.04 -4.22 12.48
N GLU A 406 -21.52 -5.46 12.32
CA GLU A 406 -21.16 -6.56 13.21
C GLU A 406 -19.65 -6.81 13.21
N TYR A 407 -19.03 -6.82 12.04
CA TYR A 407 -17.57 -6.94 11.88
C TYR A 407 -16.84 -5.75 12.49
N ILE A 408 -17.27 -4.53 12.19
CA ILE A 408 -16.60 -3.30 12.64
C ILE A 408 -16.73 -3.16 14.16
N GLN A 409 -17.91 -3.37 14.74
CA GLN A 409 -18.14 -3.28 16.19
C GLN A 409 -17.32 -4.33 16.96
N LYS A 410 -17.23 -5.55 16.43
CA LYS A 410 -16.36 -6.59 17.00
C LYS A 410 -14.92 -6.11 17.15
N TYR A 411 -14.31 -5.64 16.07
CA TYR A 411 -12.91 -5.23 16.09
C TYR A 411 -12.66 -3.86 16.71
N LYS A 412 -13.63 -2.95 16.66
CA LYS A 412 -13.61 -1.70 17.43
C LYS A 412 -13.56 -1.99 18.93
N LYS A 413 -14.41 -2.89 19.41
CA LYS A 413 -14.44 -3.33 20.82
C LYS A 413 -13.12 -3.96 21.24
N ILE A 414 -12.61 -4.93 20.46
CA ILE A 414 -11.30 -5.57 20.76
C ILE A 414 -10.18 -4.53 20.83
N LYS A 415 -10.14 -3.59 19.88
CA LYS A 415 -9.15 -2.50 19.86
C LYS A 415 -9.22 -1.61 21.10
N MET A 416 -10.42 -1.33 21.60
CA MET A 416 -10.65 -0.42 22.72
C MET A 416 -10.38 -1.06 24.08
N GLU A 417 -10.75 -2.32 24.24
CA GLU A 417 -10.70 -3.05 25.52
C GLU A 417 -9.37 -3.77 25.76
N ASN A 418 -8.50 -3.85 24.76
CA ASN A 418 -7.25 -4.62 24.83
C ASN A 418 -6.00 -3.76 24.58
N LYS A 419 -4.85 -4.32 24.94
CA LYS A 419 -3.51 -3.81 24.66
C LYS A 419 -2.69 -4.91 23.94
N GLY A 420 -1.51 -4.55 23.43
CA GLY A 420 -0.59 -5.50 22.80
C GLY A 420 -1.15 -6.15 21.55
N ALA A 421 -0.92 -7.45 21.39
CA ALA A 421 -1.22 -8.22 20.19
C ALA A 421 -2.68 -8.14 19.75
N LEU A 422 -3.62 -8.27 20.65
CA LEU A 422 -5.06 -8.21 20.34
C LEU A 422 -5.46 -6.85 19.78
N ARG A 423 -4.94 -5.77 20.36
CA ARG A 423 -5.17 -4.42 19.87
C ARG A 423 -4.59 -4.20 18.47
N GLU A 424 -3.35 -4.64 18.25
CA GLU A 424 -2.68 -4.48 16.95
C GLU A 424 -3.36 -5.33 15.86
N SER A 425 -3.74 -6.57 16.17
CA SER A 425 -4.54 -7.40 15.26
C SER A 425 -5.88 -6.73 14.90
N ALA A 426 -6.58 -6.20 15.90
CA ALA A 426 -7.85 -5.51 15.67
C ALA A 426 -7.71 -4.27 14.77
N LYS A 427 -6.63 -3.50 14.90
CA LYS A 427 -6.33 -2.39 13.99
C LYS A 427 -6.12 -2.87 12.55
N LEU A 428 -5.39 -3.97 12.37
CA LEU A 428 -5.18 -4.56 11.05
C LEU A 428 -6.50 -5.00 10.42
N PHE A 429 -7.39 -5.64 11.20
CA PHE A 429 -8.70 -6.07 10.71
C PHE A 429 -9.59 -4.90 10.33
N LEU A 430 -9.65 -3.84 11.14
CA LEU A 430 -10.40 -2.64 10.79
C LEU A 430 -9.93 -2.00 9.49
N ASN A 431 -8.62 -1.95 9.24
CA ASN A 431 -8.04 -1.18 8.13
C ASN A 431 -7.89 -1.99 6.83
N ASN A 432 -8.07 -3.32 6.82
CA ASN A 432 -7.75 -4.14 5.65
C ASN A 432 -8.96 -4.74 4.92
N LEU A 433 -10.16 -4.75 5.49
CA LEU A 433 -11.34 -5.33 4.85
C LEU A 433 -11.70 -4.60 3.55
N TYR A 434 -11.73 -3.25 3.57
CA TYR A 434 -12.13 -2.48 2.39
C TYR A 434 -11.28 -2.78 1.16
N GLY A 435 -9.98 -3.04 1.34
CA GLY A 435 -9.05 -3.37 0.26
C GLY A 435 -9.44 -4.63 -0.51
N LYS A 436 -10.10 -5.57 0.14
CA LYS A 436 -10.63 -6.77 -0.52
C LYS A 436 -11.83 -6.47 -1.39
N MET A 437 -12.70 -5.55 -0.98
CA MET A 437 -13.82 -5.10 -1.80
C MET A 437 -13.34 -4.37 -3.07
N ALA A 438 -12.21 -3.68 -2.99
CA ALA A 438 -11.61 -2.95 -4.11
C ALA A 438 -10.57 -3.75 -4.92
N SER A 439 -10.29 -5.02 -4.59
CA SER A 439 -9.26 -5.82 -5.26
C SER A 439 -9.55 -5.98 -6.76
N SER A 440 -8.48 -5.91 -7.58
CA SER A 440 -8.59 -6.01 -9.04
C SER A 440 -8.53 -7.45 -9.52
N LYS A 441 -9.21 -7.73 -10.63
CA LYS A 441 -9.07 -8.94 -11.42
C LYS A 441 -7.76 -8.93 -12.21
N ASP A 442 -7.38 -7.77 -12.72
CA ASP A 442 -6.16 -7.62 -13.49
C ASP A 442 -4.94 -7.70 -12.58
N SER A 443 -4.20 -8.76 -12.70
CA SER A 443 -2.87 -8.85 -12.12
C SER A 443 -1.88 -9.31 -13.17
N SER A 444 -0.71 -8.71 -13.15
CA SER A 444 0.46 -9.23 -13.80
C SER A 444 1.31 -9.95 -12.76
N PHE A 445 2.01 -10.97 -13.18
CA PHE A 445 3.04 -11.63 -12.39
C PHE A 445 4.35 -11.68 -13.16
N LYS A 446 5.42 -12.14 -12.52
CA LYS A 446 6.75 -12.14 -13.09
C LYS A 446 7.25 -13.55 -13.27
N ILE A 447 7.85 -13.82 -14.43
CA ILE A 447 8.60 -15.05 -14.68
C ILE A 447 10.08 -14.77 -14.56
N ALA A 448 10.78 -15.63 -13.79
CA ALA A 448 12.22 -15.55 -13.61
C ALA A 448 12.96 -16.13 -14.80
N TYR A 449 14.12 -15.53 -15.10
CA TYR A 449 15.10 -16.07 -16.03
C TYR A 449 16.52 -15.85 -15.50
N ILE A 450 17.42 -16.70 -15.93
CA ILE A 450 18.84 -16.62 -15.54
C ILE A 450 19.54 -15.72 -16.54
N LYS A 451 20.20 -14.68 -16.04
CA LYS A 451 21.06 -13.78 -16.84
C LYS A 451 22.46 -14.39 -17.07
N ASP A 452 23.24 -13.78 -17.94
CA ASP A 452 24.61 -14.23 -18.25
C ASP A 452 25.53 -14.26 -17.01
N ASP A 453 25.35 -13.30 -16.09
CA ASP A 453 26.06 -13.23 -14.80
C ASP A 453 25.52 -14.17 -13.72
N LYS A 454 24.60 -15.07 -14.09
CA LYS A 454 23.88 -15.98 -13.19
C LYS A 454 22.99 -15.31 -12.14
N SER A 455 22.75 -14.02 -12.25
CA SER A 455 21.70 -13.36 -11.46
C SER A 455 20.31 -13.62 -12.04
N ILE A 456 19.27 -13.46 -11.22
CA ILE A 456 17.88 -13.68 -11.63
C ILE A 456 17.28 -12.39 -12.18
N GLY A 457 16.79 -12.43 -13.42
CA GLY A 457 15.94 -11.41 -14.03
C GLY A 457 14.47 -11.80 -13.95
N PHE A 458 13.58 -10.87 -14.27
CA PHE A 458 12.14 -11.10 -14.31
C PHE A 458 11.52 -10.47 -15.55
N LEU A 459 10.61 -11.23 -16.19
CA LEU A 459 9.74 -10.75 -17.27
C LEU A 459 8.30 -10.64 -16.74
N PRO A 460 7.61 -9.51 -16.99
CA PRO A 460 6.20 -9.37 -16.61
C PRO A 460 5.33 -10.16 -17.59
N VAL A 461 4.33 -10.86 -17.06
CA VAL A 461 3.31 -11.60 -17.82
C VAL A 461 1.93 -11.31 -17.24
N LYS A 462 0.89 -11.42 -18.06
CA LYS A 462 -0.50 -11.21 -17.62
C LYS A 462 -1.06 -12.48 -17.01
N GLU A 463 -1.77 -12.37 -15.89
CA GLU A 463 -2.51 -13.43 -15.23
C GLU A 463 -4.01 -13.24 -15.44
N ASN A 464 -4.71 -14.23 -15.96
CA ASN A 464 -6.13 -14.11 -16.33
C ASN A 464 -7.12 -14.69 -15.31
N ASN A 465 -6.67 -15.27 -14.18
CA ASN A 465 -7.50 -16.11 -13.32
C ASN A 465 -7.74 -15.61 -11.88
N LYS A 466 -7.52 -14.35 -11.59
CA LYS A 466 -7.70 -13.80 -10.24
C LYS A 466 -9.13 -13.35 -10.01
N LYS A 467 -9.72 -13.71 -8.85
CA LYS A 467 -11.02 -13.16 -8.42
C LYS A 467 -10.87 -11.73 -7.96
N ALA A 468 -11.70 -10.85 -8.51
CA ALA A 468 -11.82 -9.47 -8.05
C ALA A 468 -12.73 -9.36 -6.82
N GLY A 469 -12.62 -8.26 -6.08
CA GLY A 469 -13.58 -7.87 -5.06
C GLY A 469 -14.88 -7.32 -5.67
N TYR A 470 -15.89 -7.14 -4.83
CA TYR A 470 -17.14 -6.48 -5.22
C TYR A 470 -16.91 -4.97 -5.33
N ILE A 471 -16.47 -4.54 -6.51
CA ILE A 471 -16.00 -3.17 -6.77
C ILE A 471 -17.05 -2.08 -6.50
N PRO A 472 -18.36 -2.29 -6.65
CA PRO A 472 -19.36 -1.25 -6.30
C PRO A 472 -19.19 -0.73 -4.87
N VAL A 473 -19.01 -1.61 -3.90
CA VAL A 473 -18.75 -1.23 -2.50
C VAL A 473 -17.36 -0.62 -2.34
N GLY A 474 -16.33 -1.21 -2.93
CA GLY A 474 -14.97 -0.68 -2.84
C GLY A 474 -14.88 0.76 -3.34
N SER A 475 -15.53 1.06 -4.47
CA SER A 475 -15.60 2.40 -5.04
C SER A 475 -16.43 3.37 -4.18
N ALA A 476 -17.54 2.90 -3.62
CA ALA A 476 -18.38 3.71 -2.72
C ALA A 476 -17.64 4.09 -1.43
N ILE A 477 -16.93 3.15 -0.78
CA ILE A 477 -16.17 3.41 0.45
C ILE A 477 -15.15 4.53 0.25
N THR A 478 -14.31 4.41 -0.77
CA THR A 478 -13.26 5.42 -1.02
C THR A 478 -13.84 6.75 -1.45
N SER A 479 -14.96 6.75 -2.14
CA SER A 479 -15.70 7.94 -2.55
C SER A 479 -16.29 8.69 -1.35
N TYR A 480 -16.95 7.99 -0.43
CA TYR A 480 -17.40 8.58 0.83
C TYR A 480 -16.25 9.15 1.66
N ALA A 481 -15.13 8.43 1.71
CA ALA A 481 -13.93 8.87 2.42
C ALA A 481 -13.34 10.16 1.83
N ARG A 482 -13.21 10.23 0.50
CA ARG A 482 -12.76 11.47 -0.18
C ARG A 482 -13.69 12.63 0.10
N ASN A 483 -14.99 12.43 -0.03
CA ASN A 483 -16.00 13.46 0.24
C ASN A 483 -15.90 13.97 1.68
N PHE A 484 -15.70 13.09 2.65
CA PHE A 484 -15.55 13.46 4.05
C PHE A 484 -14.35 14.37 4.29
N THR A 485 -13.18 14.00 3.76
CA THR A 485 -11.94 14.79 3.90
C THR A 485 -11.99 16.09 3.10
N ILE A 486 -12.48 16.07 1.86
CA ILE A 486 -12.56 17.26 1.00
C ILE A 486 -13.46 18.32 1.63
N ARG A 487 -14.60 17.93 2.19
CA ARG A 487 -15.53 18.89 2.81
C ARG A 487 -14.91 19.59 4.02
N ALA A 488 -14.16 18.87 4.84
CA ALA A 488 -13.42 19.45 5.95
C ALA A 488 -12.32 20.40 5.47
N ALA A 489 -11.54 19.99 4.47
CA ALA A 489 -10.51 20.83 3.86
C ALA A 489 -11.11 22.12 3.27
N GLN A 490 -12.21 22.00 2.52
CA GLN A 490 -12.90 23.14 1.90
C GLN A 490 -13.40 24.16 2.92
N LYS A 491 -13.88 23.71 4.08
CA LYS A 491 -14.33 24.60 5.17
C LYS A 491 -13.20 25.45 5.77
N ASN A 492 -11.96 24.99 5.62
CA ASN A 492 -10.77 25.67 6.13
C ASN A 492 -9.93 26.32 5.02
N TYR A 493 -10.40 26.31 3.77
CA TYR A 493 -9.72 26.93 2.64
C TYR A 493 -10.27 28.32 2.34
N TYR A 494 -9.42 29.32 2.43
CA TYR A 494 -9.78 30.74 2.24
C TYR A 494 -9.04 31.40 1.07
N GLY A 495 -8.18 30.65 0.37
CA GLY A 495 -7.40 31.13 -0.75
C GLY A 495 -5.91 30.80 -0.63
N VAL A 496 -5.20 30.93 -1.75
CA VAL A 496 -3.76 30.60 -1.83
C VAL A 496 -2.91 31.48 -0.92
N ASN A 497 -3.25 32.77 -0.79
CA ASN A 497 -2.50 33.74 -0.03
C ASN A 497 -3.02 33.93 1.41
N GLU A 498 -4.07 33.19 1.77
CA GLU A 498 -4.70 33.26 3.07
C GLU A 498 -4.25 32.12 3.97
N LYS A 499 -4.31 32.33 5.29
CA LYS A 499 -4.18 31.25 6.28
C LYS A 499 -5.33 30.27 6.14
N GLY A 500 -5.07 29.00 6.45
CA GLY A 500 -6.08 27.96 6.41
C GLY A 500 -5.51 26.66 5.88
N PHE A 501 -6.30 25.95 5.11
CA PHE A 501 -5.94 24.65 4.56
C PHE A 501 -4.73 24.74 3.61
N ILE A 502 -3.77 23.86 3.81
CA ILE A 502 -2.54 23.75 3.01
C ILE A 502 -2.48 22.42 2.28
N TYR A 503 -2.68 21.32 3.01
CA TYR A 503 -2.40 19.97 2.52
C TYR A 503 -3.36 18.94 3.14
N ALA A 504 -3.69 17.90 2.36
CA ALA A 504 -4.40 16.72 2.83
C ALA A 504 -3.75 15.43 2.33
N ASP A 505 -3.80 14.38 3.14
CA ASP A 505 -3.42 13.03 2.74
C ASP A 505 -4.42 12.01 3.27
N THR A 506 -5.39 11.66 2.45
CA THR A 506 -6.41 10.63 2.68
C THR A 506 -7.32 10.91 3.88
N ASP A 507 -6.80 10.87 5.08
CA ASP A 507 -7.50 10.97 6.37
C ASP A 507 -7.04 12.17 7.21
N SER A 508 -6.13 12.99 6.71
CA SER A 508 -5.61 14.15 7.42
C SER A 508 -5.77 15.46 6.65
N ILE A 509 -5.93 16.56 7.38
CA ILE A 509 -5.80 17.92 6.88
C ILE A 509 -4.77 18.68 7.70
N HIS A 510 -3.98 19.52 7.02
CA HIS A 510 -2.94 20.35 7.59
C HIS A 510 -3.25 21.82 7.29
N CYS A 511 -3.38 22.63 8.33
CA CYS A 511 -3.74 24.04 8.22
C CYS A 511 -2.76 24.89 9.04
N ASP A 512 -2.38 26.08 8.56
CA ASP A 512 -1.64 27.04 9.34
C ASP A 512 -2.58 27.87 10.25
N LEU A 513 -3.42 27.13 10.98
CA LEU A 513 -4.38 27.67 11.95
C LEU A 513 -4.16 27.00 13.32
N PRO A 514 -4.37 27.71 14.42
CA PRO A 514 -4.40 27.08 15.74
C PRO A 514 -5.61 26.14 15.87
N PRO A 515 -5.59 25.16 16.81
CA PRO A 515 -6.64 24.14 16.92
C PRO A 515 -8.06 24.68 17.01
N GLU A 516 -8.26 25.75 17.76
CA GLU A 516 -9.57 26.39 17.99
C GLU A 516 -10.15 27.08 16.74
N GLN A 517 -9.36 27.31 15.71
CA GLN A 517 -9.80 27.92 14.45
C GLN A 517 -10.10 26.90 13.35
N ILE A 518 -9.82 25.62 13.57
CA ILE A 518 -10.21 24.57 12.63
C ILE A 518 -11.73 24.38 12.70
N THR A 519 -12.40 24.54 11.57
CA THR A 519 -13.87 24.49 11.46
C THR A 519 -14.36 23.32 10.61
N GLY A 520 -15.68 23.04 10.66
CA GLY A 520 -16.29 22.01 9.82
C GLY A 520 -15.93 20.58 10.18
N ILE A 521 -15.39 20.37 11.37
CA ILE A 521 -15.03 19.04 11.90
C ILE A 521 -15.67 18.84 13.29
N THR A 522 -16.03 17.59 13.59
CA THR A 522 -16.38 17.18 14.95
C THR A 522 -15.17 16.54 15.58
N VAL A 523 -14.68 17.10 16.69
CA VAL A 523 -13.46 16.63 17.36
C VAL A 523 -13.83 15.66 18.47
N HIS A 524 -13.27 14.45 18.42
CA HIS A 524 -13.30 13.46 19.47
C HIS A 524 -12.12 12.49 19.33
N ASP A 525 -11.50 12.07 20.43
CA ASP A 525 -10.25 11.29 20.39
C ASP A 525 -10.40 9.87 19.82
N LYS A 526 -11.59 9.30 19.83
CA LYS A 526 -11.80 7.87 19.56
C LYS A 526 -13.03 7.54 18.71
N ASP A 527 -14.05 8.40 18.68
CA ASP A 527 -15.30 8.11 18.01
C ASP A 527 -15.15 8.10 16.49
N PHE A 528 -15.92 7.22 15.85
CA PHE A 528 -16.00 7.18 14.40
C PHE A 528 -16.63 8.45 13.83
N CYS A 529 -16.33 8.75 12.59
CA CYS A 529 -16.79 9.96 11.90
C CYS A 529 -16.34 11.26 12.59
N CYS A 530 -15.40 11.18 13.52
CA CYS A 530 -14.82 12.31 14.23
C CYS A 530 -13.34 12.48 13.88
N TRP A 531 -12.87 13.70 14.07
CA TRP A 531 -11.49 14.08 13.87
C TRP A 531 -10.76 14.18 15.20
N LYS A 532 -9.50 13.81 15.18
CA LYS A 532 -8.57 14.01 16.27
C LYS A 532 -7.63 15.15 15.90
N LEU A 533 -7.38 16.07 16.82
CA LEU A 533 -6.32 17.05 16.68
C LEU A 533 -4.99 16.38 16.98
N GLU A 534 -4.37 15.80 15.95
CA GLU A 534 -3.24 14.89 16.10
C GLU A 534 -2.00 15.61 16.61
N SER A 535 -1.68 16.75 16.01
CA SER A 535 -0.49 17.53 16.37
C SER A 535 -0.65 19.02 16.09
N CYS A 536 0.12 19.82 16.84
CA CYS A 536 0.38 21.22 16.51
C CYS A 536 1.87 21.39 16.22
N TRP A 537 2.18 22.28 15.30
CA TRP A 537 3.53 22.55 14.85
C TRP A 537 3.77 24.06 14.77
N ASP A 538 4.96 24.50 15.12
CA ASP A 538 5.34 25.91 15.07
C ASP A 538 5.78 26.34 13.66
N VAL A 539 6.38 25.41 12.89
CA VAL A 539 6.76 25.62 11.49
C VAL A 539 6.60 24.34 10.67
N GLY A 540 6.20 24.50 9.41
CA GLY A 540 6.12 23.39 8.45
C GLY A 540 6.42 23.85 7.03
N ILE A 541 6.93 22.91 6.21
CA ILE A 541 7.11 23.06 4.75
C ILE A 541 6.46 21.87 4.06
N PHE A 542 5.65 22.17 3.06
CA PHE A 542 4.98 21.18 2.22
C PHE A 542 5.55 21.29 0.80
N THR A 543 6.21 20.23 0.34
CA THR A 543 6.93 20.28 -0.94
C THR A 543 6.09 19.73 -2.09
N ARG A 544 5.43 18.60 -1.84
CA ARG A 544 4.54 17.91 -2.80
C ARG A 544 3.71 16.87 -2.05
N GLN A 545 2.84 16.19 -2.77
CA GLN A 545 2.07 15.06 -2.20
C GLN A 545 2.99 14.07 -1.50
N LYS A 546 2.63 13.67 -0.27
CA LYS A 546 3.37 12.71 0.57
C LYS A 546 4.81 13.14 0.90
N THR A 547 5.09 14.46 0.83
CA THR A 547 6.42 15.01 1.10
C THR A 547 6.29 16.35 1.81
N TYR A 548 6.50 16.33 3.12
CA TYR A 548 6.44 17.52 3.98
C TYR A 548 7.26 17.32 5.27
N ILE A 549 7.54 18.40 5.95
CA ILE A 549 8.22 18.43 7.25
C ILE A 549 7.50 19.41 8.17
N GLU A 550 7.24 18.98 9.40
CA GLU A 550 6.60 19.76 10.46
C GLU A 550 7.43 19.67 11.73
N HIS A 551 7.66 20.79 12.39
CA HIS A 551 8.29 20.80 13.72
C HIS A 551 7.21 20.72 14.79
N ILE A 552 7.00 19.55 15.34
CA ILE A 552 5.92 19.21 16.27
C ILE A 552 6.22 19.75 17.67
N THR A 553 5.30 20.51 18.21
CA THR A 553 5.35 21.07 19.58
C THR A 553 4.30 20.47 20.51
N HIS A 554 3.19 19.96 19.95
CA HIS A 554 2.13 19.31 20.70
C HIS A 554 1.65 18.05 19.98
N GLU A 555 1.36 17.02 20.75
CA GLU A 555 0.62 15.83 20.32
C GLU A 555 -0.68 15.73 21.11
N ASN A 556 -1.81 15.49 20.42
CA ASN A 556 -3.14 15.45 21.04
C ASN A 556 -3.45 16.70 21.90
N CYS A 557 -3.06 17.87 21.43
CA CYS A 557 -3.15 19.15 22.15
C CYS A 557 -2.35 19.23 23.46
N ILE A 558 -1.45 18.27 23.72
CA ILE A 558 -0.57 18.25 24.90
C ILE A 558 0.85 18.62 24.46
N PRO A 559 1.52 19.57 25.12
CA PRO A 559 2.91 19.88 24.80
C PRO A 559 3.80 18.64 24.91
N VAL A 560 4.66 18.44 23.90
CA VAL A 560 5.68 17.38 23.97
C VAL A 560 6.86 17.85 24.82
N GLU A 561 7.48 16.92 25.54
CA GLU A 561 8.64 17.23 26.40
C GLU A 561 9.79 17.85 25.59
N LYS A 562 10.03 17.30 24.40
CA LYS A 562 11.03 17.80 23.44
C LYS A 562 10.41 17.87 22.06
N PRO A 563 10.29 19.07 21.47
CA PRO A 563 9.86 19.23 20.08
C PRO A 563 10.73 18.42 19.11
N PHE A 564 10.12 17.89 18.07
CA PHE A 564 10.79 17.02 17.08
C PHE A 564 10.25 17.27 15.67
N TYR A 565 11.01 16.84 14.66
CA TYR A 565 10.60 16.94 13.27
C TYR A 565 9.84 15.71 12.81
N ASN A 566 8.60 15.91 12.36
CA ASN A 566 7.83 14.89 11.64
C ASN A 566 8.15 15.01 10.15
N ILE A 567 8.97 14.09 9.64
CA ILE A 567 9.40 14.07 8.24
C ILE A 567 8.61 13.00 7.49
N LYS A 568 7.73 13.43 6.61
CA LYS A 568 7.04 12.56 5.65
C LYS A 568 7.65 12.80 4.27
N CYS A 569 8.20 11.74 3.69
CA CYS A 569 8.81 11.82 2.38
C CYS A 569 8.69 10.46 1.70
N ALA A 570 7.93 10.40 0.61
CA ALA A 570 7.65 9.16 -0.09
C ALA A 570 8.95 8.48 -0.55
N GLY A 571 9.15 7.23 -0.12
CA GLY A 571 10.33 6.43 -0.44
C GLY A 571 11.61 6.78 0.33
N MET A 572 11.58 7.75 1.26
CA MET A 572 12.72 8.06 2.13
C MET A 572 12.77 7.08 3.31
N PRO A 573 13.85 6.30 3.47
CA PRO A 573 14.03 5.41 4.61
C PRO A 573 14.10 6.17 5.94
N GLN A 574 13.72 5.52 7.03
CA GLN A 574 13.77 6.12 8.37
C GLN A 574 15.19 6.57 8.75
N LYS A 575 16.21 5.80 8.38
CA LYS A 575 17.63 6.17 8.60
C LYS A 575 17.95 7.52 7.95
N CYS A 576 17.51 7.74 6.70
CA CYS A 576 17.72 9.01 6.01
C CYS A 576 16.98 10.18 6.69
N LYS A 577 15.75 9.96 7.18
CA LYS A 577 15.01 10.99 7.94
C LYS A 577 15.74 11.37 9.23
N ASN A 578 16.21 10.38 9.96
CA ASN A 578 16.98 10.59 11.20
C ASN A 578 18.28 11.36 10.93
N LEU A 579 19.02 11.01 9.87
CA LEU A 579 20.25 11.73 9.48
C LEU A 579 19.94 13.18 9.11
N PHE A 580 18.87 13.43 8.38
CA PHE A 580 18.47 14.81 8.04
C PHE A 580 18.10 15.62 9.30
N GLU A 581 17.33 15.05 10.22
CA GLU A 581 16.97 15.67 11.49
C GLU A 581 18.20 15.99 12.35
N ILE A 582 19.13 15.04 12.48
CA ILE A 582 20.41 15.24 13.20
C ILE A 582 21.20 16.39 12.56
N SER A 583 21.25 16.45 11.23
CA SER A 583 21.95 17.52 10.52
C SER A 583 21.35 18.91 10.75
N MET A 584 20.03 19.02 10.99
CA MET A 584 19.39 20.29 11.34
C MET A 584 19.67 20.71 12.79
N ASN A 585 19.73 19.76 13.70
CA ASN A 585 20.00 20.02 15.13
C ASN A 585 21.48 20.30 15.42
N GLY A 586 22.35 20.14 14.42
CA GLY A 586 23.79 20.17 14.59
C GLY A 586 24.34 18.83 15.06
N TYR A 587 25.45 18.40 14.47
CA TYR A 587 26.08 17.13 14.78
C TYR A 587 27.50 17.35 15.30
N GLU A 588 27.78 16.78 16.48
CA GLU A 588 29.11 16.64 17.04
C GLU A 588 29.50 15.15 17.05
N PRO A 589 30.53 14.73 16.30
CA PRO A 589 30.99 13.35 16.25
C PRO A 589 31.36 12.83 17.66
N LYS A 590 30.92 11.59 17.97
CA LYS A 590 31.28 10.87 19.18
C LYS A 590 32.01 9.60 18.80
N ASP A 591 32.95 9.14 19.59
CA ASP A 591 33.70 7.90 19.37
C ASP A 591 32.84 6.65 19.33
N SER A 592 31.62 6.73 19.90
CA SER A 592 30.63 5.64 19.92
C SER A 592 29.69 5.63 18.68
N ASP A 593 29.82 6.62 17.78
CA ASP A 593 28.91 6.76 16.64
C ASP A 593 29.30 5.77 15.53
N ASN A 594 28.33 4.96 15.11
CA ASN A 594 28.53 3.97 14.05
C ASN A 594 27.97 4.51 12.71
N TYR A 595 28.61 5.57 12.19
CA TYR A 595 28.28 6.15 10.89
C TYR A 595 29.32 5.80 9.85
N THR A 596 28.86 5.63 8.59
CA THR A 596 29.77 5.51 7.45
C THR A 596 30.45 6.85 7.15
N ASP A 597 31.57 6.84 6.40
CA ASP A 597 32.27 8.06 5.99
C ASP A 597 31.33 9.03 5.23
N GLU A 598 30.45 8.51 4.38
CA GLU A 598 29.46 9.30 3.64
C GLU A 598 28.42 9.93 4.59
N GLU A 599 27.99 9.20 5.61
CA GLU A 599 27.06 9.70 6.64
C GLU A 599 27.71 10.78 7.49
N VAL A 600 28.97 10.58 7.90
CA VAL A 600 29.76 11.60 8.61
C VAL A 600 29.92 12.86 7.76
N GLN A 601 30.27 12.71 6.49
CA GLN A 601 30.37 13.84 5.57
C GLN A 601 29.03 14.58 5.40
N PHE A 602 27.91 13.85 5.33
CA PHE A 602 26.59 14.46 5.29
C PHE A 602 26.28 15.23 6.55
N LEU A 603 26.58 14.67 7.73
CA LEU A 603 26.31 15.26 9.05
C LEU A 603 27.24 16.42 9.39
N SER A 604 28.42 16.52 8.77
CA SER A 604 29.38 17.62 9.00
C SER A 604 28.84 18.99 8.57
N LYS A 605 27.83 19.02 7.71
CA LYS A 605 27.17 20.23 7.27
C LYS A 605 25.85 20.42 8.02
N LYS A 606 25.74 21.46 8.83
CA LYS A 606 24.46 21.88 9.42
C LYS A 606 23.48 22.29 8.31
N ARG A 607 22.25 21.80 8.39
CA ARG A 607 21.18 22.10 7.45
C ARG A 607 20.09 22.92 8.12
N GLU A 608 19.45 23.73 7.29
CA GLU A 608 18.28 24.48 7.67
C GLU A 608 17.00 23.77 7.14
N LEU A 609 15.84 24.18 7.66
CA LEU A 609 14.56 23.60 7.26
C LEU A 609 14.31 23.71 5.74
N GLU A 610 14.77 24.80 5.13
CA GLU A 610 14.66 25.09 3.69
C GLU A 610 15.50 24.17 2.80
N ASP A 611 16.42 23.41 3.36
CA ASP A 611 17.16 22.37 2.64
C ASP A 611 16.28 21.15 2.34
N PHE A 612 15.11 21.04 3.00
CA PHE A 612 14.09 20.04 2.70
C PHE A 612 13.33 20.42 1.42
N LYS A 613 13.92 20.13 0.27
CA LYS A 613 13.41 20.47 -1.07
C LYS A 613 13.85 19.46 -2.11
N VAL A 614 13.22 19.51 -3.28
CA VAL A 614 13.62 18.70 -4.44
C VAL A 614 15.13 18.87 -4.72
N GLY A 615 15.83 17.76 -4.95
CA GLY A 615 17.28 17.71 -5.11
C GLY A 615 18.03 17.37 -3.82
N LEU A 616 17.37 17.31 -2.65
CA LEU A 616 18.01 16.84 -1.41
C LEU A 616 18.48 15.41 -1.56
N LYS A 617 19.76 15.18 -1.27
CA LYS A 617 20.39 13.85 -1.25
C LYS A 617 20.80 13.50 0.17
N VAL A 618 20.35 12.34 0.65
CA VAL A 618 20.65 11.85 2.00
C VAL A 618 21.20 10.43 1.90
N PRO A 619 22.37 10.13 2.49
CA PRO A 619 22.96 8.78 2.51
C PRO A 619 22.13 7.83 3.41
N GLY A 620 22.46 6.55 3.35
CA GLY A 620 21.86 5.54 4.23
C GLY A 620 20.63 4.84 3.66
N LYS A 621 20.36 5.00 2.37
CA LYS A 621 19.35 4.21 1.66
C LYS A 621 19.94 2.89 1.20
N LEU A 622 19.32 1.78 1.57
CA LEU A 622 19.67 0.45 1.06
C LEU A 622 18.82 0.11 -0.17
N MET A 623 19.47 -0.20 -1.27
CA MET A 623 18.81 -0.67 -2.49
C MET A 623 19.08 -2.16 -2.71
N PRO A 624 18.05 -2.99 -2.91
CA PRO A 624 18.25 -4.39 -3.27
C PRO A 624 18.77 -4.48 -4.71
N LYS A 625 19.93 -5.08 -4.88
CA LYS A 625 20.54 -5.43 -6.16
C LYS A 625 20.58 -6.95 -6.29
N ARG A 626 19.99 -7.48 -7.34
CA ARG A 626 20.12 -8.90 -7.65
C ARG A 626 21.49 -9.18 -8.24
N ILE A 627 22.20 -10.12 -7.63
CA ILE A 627 23.51 -10.60 -8.06
C ILE A 627 23.49 -12.14 -8.06
N ARG A 628 24.56 -12.77 -8.53
CA ARG A 628 24.68 -14.22 -8.46
C ARG A 628 24.52 -14.70 -7.03
N GLY A 629 23.67 -15.71 -6.84
CA GLY A 629 23.38 -16.32 -5.55
C GLY A 629 22.19 -15.71 -4.79
N GLY A 630 21.76 -14.47 -5.11
CA GLY A 630 20.62 -13.87 -4.43
C GLY A 630 20.54 -12.35 -4.56
N VAL A 631 20.37 -11.67 -3.45
CA VAL A 631 20.17 -10.23 -3.35
C VAL A 631 21.19 -9.61 -2.41
N LEU A 632 21.83 -8.53 -2.85
CA LEU A 632 22.70 -7.68 -2.04
C LEU A 632 22.00 -6.36 -1.76
N LEU A 633 22.00 -5.90 -0.52
CA LEU A 633 21.59 -4.55 -0.14
C LEU A 633 22.78 -3.61 -0.33
N VAL A 634 22.69 -2.73 -1.31
CA VAL A 634 23.74 -1.77 -1.65
C VAL A 634 23.40 -0.42 -1.04
N GLU A 635 24.33 0.17 -0.32
CA GLU A 635 24.19 1.54 0.18
C GLU A 635 24.18 2.54 -0.97
N THR A 636 23.24 3.48 -0.91
CA THR A 636 23.06 4.55 -1.89
C THR A 636 22.46 5.77 -1.21
N ASN A 637 22.40 6.87 -1.93
CA ASN A 637 21.70 8.06 -1.46
C ASN A 637 20.22 8.02 -1.81
N TYR A 638 19.39 8.45 -0.87
CA TYR A 638 18.05 8.88 -1.21
C TYR A 638 18.12 10.23 -1.92
N GLU A 639 17.40 10.40 -2.99
CA GLU A 639 17.26 11.68 -3.69
C GLU A 639 15.79 12.08 -3.73
N MET A 640 15.48 13.26 -3.23
CA MET A 640 14.14 13.85 -3.29
C MET A 640 13.91 14.38 -4.70
N ARG A 641 13.01 13.74 -5.44
CA ARG A 641 12.65 14.08 -6.83
C ARG A 641 11.35 14.85 -6.92
#